data_e8a3523eed9b85937ea5178dda53141d
#
_entry.id   e8a3523eed9b85937ea5178dda53141d
#
_cell.length_a   1.000
_cell.length_b   1.000
_cell.length_c   1.000
_cell.angle_alpha   90.00
_cell.angle_beta   90.00
_cell.angle_gamma   90.00
#
_symmetry.space_group_name_H-M   'P 1'
#
loop_
_entity.id
_entity.type
_entity.pdbx_description
1 polymer ?
#
loop_
_entity_poly.entity_id
_entity_poly.type
_entity_poly.pdbx_seq_one_letter_code
_entity_poly.pdbx_strand_id
1 'polypeptide(L)'
;MRYGTTLVLAVVVVLAAALIWTYRDQLTGEPKPPEKPAETLPLVEGMRIEDVASATLEETSADGRATTKWALKKSGDAWRLTAPVEFPADRYAVAMLLRAAVEARYWQALEVGGKNRPTLAALGLAPPAFRLTLTTAAADRKPARTVIVEIGRRSAFGEDLYVHLAEEARPEAETAKVVALETADLLEEVRQPIEAYRLRELVNLGQDDLVRIDLDGEKGKARLDRSETDVGRWVLSEPLAARADAETASSLVRAALGARAETFVADHPEDLSLYGLAPPRLTLVLWKKGLEAPKAEPAAGKEGKPAKPEPIEAATLRFGAWADLRHEKVYALSSDGKTVVTVDAAAWKDLDKGAQDLRDRRVVAIEPRLAARIHVRVPARLTAGGADVAYDLAKGEGETWTLLVPARPDAKADAEAVEALLGEVAGLKVLYFAEGENQRLAEKFAADGSIRIQLENEPSMRGFEIGKAPEAPLLVKNLQEDWVGRANEKDLNQLRQDWFAYLDKTVFAVDPKEATRITVRTPARSFTLEKKDGAWHAIQTRSFAIEKEDSAWHAIRPTDLKPAADFAVDLVKEIQNLRCSAFRAATKNFKPYNLQTGDITVTVTLAPPQEGAAPREQTLYLAHDDKGKVVGRIEGGDLVFEVSEDLFRLLLGKLPSTPPPTAPAEAEPAGD
;
A
#
# COMPACT_ATOMS: atom_id res chain seq x y z
N MET A 1 -26.77 66.31 -29.58
CA MET A 1 -25.45 66.46 -30.22
C MET A 1 -24.30 66.18 -29.28
N ARG A 2 -24.29 65.07 -28.56
CA ARG A 2 -23.19 64.73 -27.65
C ARG A 2 -22.56 63.33 -27.88
N TYR A 3 -23.15 62.51 -28.76
CA TYR A 3 -22.62 61.18 -29.03
C TYR A 3 -21.48 61.14 -30.06
N GLY A 4 -21.46 62.16 -30.99
CA GLY A 4 -20.43 62.22 -32.04
C GLY A 4 -19.03 62.57 -31.51
N THR A 5 -18.94 63.45 -30.50
CA THR A 5 -17.67 63.87 -29.91
C THR A 5 -17.07 62.72 -29.04
N THR A 6 -17.91 61.96 -28.37
CA THR A 6 -17.46 60.80 -27.55
C THR A 6 -16.95 59.65 -28.42
N LEU A 7 -17.58 59.45 -29.57
CA LEU A 7 -17.15 58.41 -30.53
C LEU A 7 -15.81 58.77 -31.20
N VAL A 8 -15.64 60.05 -31.56
CA VAL A 8 -14.36 60.54 -32.11
C VAL A 8 -13.25 60.45 -31.09
N LEU A 9 -13.55 60.80 -29.81
CA LEU A 9 -12.56 60.68 -28.74
C LEU A 9 -12.16 59.21 -28.47
N ALA A 10 -13.13 58.27 -28.51
CA ALA A 10 -12.86 56.85 -28.35
C ALA A 10 -11.97 56.30 -29.50
N VAL A 11 -12.24 56.72 -30.74
CA VAL A 11 -11.40 56.33 -31.88
C VAL A 11 -9.99 56.89 -31.78
N VAL A 12 -9.84 58.14 -31.35
CA VAL A 12 -8.51 58.75 -31.11
C VAL A 12 -7.76 58.03 -30.01
N VAL A 13 -8.41 57.64 -28.92
CA VAL A 13 -7.78 56.86 -27.82
C VAL A 13 -7.35 55.45 -28.30
N VAL A 14 -8.18 54.80 -29.11
CA VAL A 14 -7.82 53.47 -29.66
C VAL A 14 -6.66 53.61 -30.66
N LEU A 15 -6.65 54.62 -31.50
CA LEU A 15 -5.55 54.88 -32.44
C LEU A 15 -4.26 55.26 -31.69
N ALA A 16 -4.35 56.07 -30.65
CA ALA A 16 -3.20 56.41 -29.81
C ALA A 16 -2.67 55.18 -29.06
N ALA A 17 -3.54 54.32 -28.52
CA ALA A 17 -3.17 53.08 -27.90
C ALA A 17 -2.52 52.10 -28.89
N ALA A 18 -3.06 51.99 -30.10
CA ALA A 18 -2.48 51.18 -31.17
C ALA A 18 -1.11 51.72 -31.63
N LEU A 19 -0.95 53.04 -31.67
CA LEU A 19 0.31 53.69 -32.00
C LEU A 19 1.35 53.50 -30.88
N ILE A 20 0.95 53.66 -29.63
CA ILE A 20 1.81 53.36 -28.47
C ILE A 20 2.20 51.87 -28.45
N TRP A 21 1.27 50.97 -28.79
CA TRP A 21 1.54 49.52 -28.81
C TRP A 21 2.49 49.15 -29.97
N THR A 22 2.31 49.75 -31.17
CA THR A 22 3.18 49.49 -32.35
C THR A 22 4.57 50.12 -32.22
N TYR A 23 4.69 51.26 -31.52
CA TYR A 23 5.97 51.95 -31.30
C TYR A 23 6.51 51.83 -29.86
N ARG A 24 5.90 50.97 -29.06
CA ARG A 24 6.27 50.76 -27.67
C ARG A 24 7.78 50.52 -27.49
N ASP A 25 8.35 49.64 -28.31
CA ASP A 25 9.77 49.28 -28.26
C ASP A 25 10.70 50.41 -28.68
N GLN A 26 10.19 51.41 -29.45
CA GLN A 26 10.97 52.61 -29.80
C GLN A 26 10.77 53.75 -28.78
N LEU A 27 9.61 53.82 -28.11
CA LEU A 27 9.26 54.87 -27.15
C LEU A 27 9.81 54.56 -25.74
N THR A 28 9.94 53.29 -25.37
CA THR A 28 10.44 52.89 -24.06
C THR A 28 11.96 52.96 -23.96
N GLY A 29 12.66 53.08 -25.11
CA GLY A 29 14.12 53.21 -25.12
C GLY A 29 14.86 52.01 -24.48
N GLU A 30 14.14 50.89 -24.24
CA GLU A 30 14.82 49.70 -23.75
C GLU A 30 15.71 49.15 -24.90
N PRO A 31 17.04 49.15 -24.70
CA PRO A 31 17.91 48.57 -25.71
C PRO A 31 17.55 47.10 -25.89
N LYS A 32 17.22 46.70 -27.12
CA LYS A 32 17.07 45.30 -27.45
C LYS A 32 18.31 44.54 -26.99
N PRO A 33 18.13 43.42 -26.25
CA PRO A 33 19.28 42.57 -25.97
C PRO A 33 19.96 42.17 -27.27
N PRO A 34 21.29 42.16 -27.33
CA PRO A 34 22.02 41.81 -28.52
C PRO A 34 21.59 40.38 -28.95
N GLU A 35 21.30 40.21 -30.25
CA GLU A 35 21.05 38.88 -30.80
C GLU A 35 22.25 37.99 -30.57
N LYS A 36 22.07 36.93 -29.80
CA LYS A 36 23.14 35.95 -29.54
C LYS A 36 23.42 35.18 -30.84
N PRO A 37 24.69 35.03 -31.21
CA PRO A 37 25.05 34.23 -32.39
C PRO A 37 24.64 32.77 -32.20
N ALA A 38 24.38 32.06 -33.31
CA ALA A 38 23.99 30.65 -33.28
C ALA A 38 25.11 29.71 -32.78
N GLU A 39 26.38 30.15 -32.85
CA GLU A 39 27.53 29.39 -32.39
C GLU A 39 28.05 29.96 -31.08
N THR A 40 28.10 29.08 -30.08
CA THR A 40 28.72 29.35 -28.77
C THR A 40 29.95 28.46 -28.60
N LEU A 41 30.95 28.93 -27.86
CA LEU A 41 32.20 28.23 -27.62
C LEU A 41 32.28 27.72 -26.16
N PRO A 42 32.94 26.59 -25.89
CA PRO A 42 33.13 26.11 -24.52
C PRO A 42 34.02 27.09 -23.74
N LEU A 43 33.65 27.34 -22.46
CA LEU A 43 34.43 28.18 -21.56
C LEU A 43 35.81 27.54 -21.30
N VAL A 44 35.82 26.27 -20.97
CA VAL A 44 37.01 25.48 -20.63
C VAL A 44 37.22 24.39 -21.68
N GLU A 45 38.18 24.60 -22.59
CA GLU A 45 38.47 23.63 -23.65
C GLU A 45 39.22 22.41 -23.12
N GLY A 46 38.78 21.19 -23.52
CA GLY A 46 39.51 19.94 -23.29
C GLY A 46 39.57 19.47 -21.82
N MET A 47 38.77 20.06 -20.90
CA MET A 47 38.56 19.54 -19.56
C MET A 47 37.24 18.74 -19.53
N ARG A 48 37.23 17.58 -18.88
CA ARG A 48 36.03 16.78 -18.64
C ARG A 48 35.75 16.75 -17.14
N ILE A 49 34.49 16.61 -16.77
CA ILE A 49 34.05 16.61 -15.37
C ILE A 49 34.74 15.49 -14.58
N GLU A 50 34.88 14.31 -15.18
CA GLU A 50 35.53 13.15 -14.56
C GLU A 50 37.00 13.34 -14.26
N ASP A 51 37.69 14.22 -15.00
CA ASP A 51 39.13 14.50 -14.86
C ASP A 51 39.38 15.47 -13.66
N VAL A 52 38.36 16.18 -13.18
CA VAL A 52 38.49 17.12 -12.05
C VAL A 52 38.73 16.36 -10.75
N ALA A 53 39.83 16.70 -10.08
CA ALA A 53 40.26 16.12 -8.80
C ALA A 53 39.98 17.01 -7.60
N SER A 54 39.94 18.33 -7.80
CA SER A 54 39.61 19.29 -6.73
C SER A 54 38.93 20.52 -7.28
N ALA A 55 38.10 21.15 -6.44
CA ALA A 55 37.47 22.44 -6.68
C ALA A 55 37.53 23.28 -5.42
N THR A 56 37.95 24.53 -5.54
CA THR A 56 38.01 25.50 -4.42
C THR A 56 37.25 26.75 -4.80
N LEU A 57 36.36 27.20 -3.95
CA LEU A 57 35.65 28.46 -4.11
C LEU A 57 36.11 29.46 -3.07
N GLU A 58 36.51 30.64 -3.53
CA GLU A 58 36.75 31.80 -2.72
C GLU A 58 35.65 32.82 -2.97
N GLU A 59 35.21 33.48 -1.91
CA GLU A 59 34.25 34.59 -1.95
C GLU A 59 34.95 35.87 -1.51
N THR A 60 34.73 36.95 -2.22
CA THR A 60 35.30 38.25 -1.87
C THR A 60 34.28 39.01 -1.00
N SER A 61 34.67 39.33 0.22
CA SER A 61 33.86 40.10 1.15
C SER A 61 33.81 41.60 0.76
N ALA A 62 32.90 42.35 1.40
CA ALA A 62 32.70 43.77 1.10
C ALA A 62 33.93 44.66 1.36
N ASP A 63 34.88 44.21 2.19
CA ASP A 63 36.17 44.86 2.43
C ASP A 63 37.28 44.50 1.40
N GLY A 64 36.91 43.71 0.40
CA GLY A 64 37.80 43.31 -0.71
C GLY A 64 38.73 42.14 -0.40
N ARG A 65 38.56 41.45 0.75
CA ARG A 65 39.33 40.26 1.11
C ARG A 65 38.69 39.02 0.55
N ALA A 66 39.46 38.20 -0.15
CA ALA A 66 39.01 36.87 -0.57
C ALA A 66 39.20 35.86 0.56
N THR A 67 38.16 35.09 0.83
CA THR A 67 38.18 34.02 1.83
C THR A 67 37.68 32.73 1.19
N THR A 68 38.30 31.60 1.54
CA THR A 68 37.86 30.31 1.06
C THR A 68 36.46 30.03 1.62
N LYS A 69 35.47 29.99 0.73
CA LYS A 69 34.11 29.63 1.09
C LYS A 69 34.01 28.12 1.33
N TRP A 70 34.59 27.33 0.45
CA TRP A 70 34.72 25.88 0.60
C TRP A 70 35.81 25.32 -0.34
N ALA A 71 36.27 24.11 0.01
CA ALA A 71 37.15 23.31 -0.83
C ALA A 71 36.67 21.87 -0.90
N LEU A 72 36.65 21.31 -2.11
CA LEU A 72 36.24 19.95 -2.44
C LEU A 72 37.44 19.19 -3.00
N LYS A 73 37.58 17.91 -2.62
CA LYS A 73 38.61 17.01 -3.14
C LYS A 73 38.00 15.64 -3.42
N LYS A 74 38.36 15.08 -4.55
CA LYS A 74 37.98 13.71 -4.94
C LYS A 74 38.93 12.70 -4.30
N SER A 75 38.40 11.64 -3.70
CA SER A 75 39.17 10.54 -3.10
C SER A 75 38.55 9.22 -3.61
N GLY A 76 39.22 8.56 -4.56
CA GLY A 76 38.61 7.50 -5.34
C GLY A 76 37.41 8.04 -6.13
N ASP A 77 36.24 7.42 -5.98
CA ASP A 77 35.00 7.86 -6.63
C ASP A 77 34.17 8.83 -5.78
N ALA A 78 34.57 9.08 -4.53
CA ALA A 78 33.84 9.92 -3.60
C ALA A 78 34.42 11.34 -3.54
N TRP A 79 33.55 12.33 -3.41
CA TRP A 79 33.91 13.72 -3.12
C TRP A 79 33.83 13.99 -1.62
N ARG A 80 34.76 14.82 -1.13
CA ARG A 80 34.80 15.31 0.26
C ARG A 80 35.01 16.81 0.29
N LEU A 81 34.31 17.48 1.19
CA LEU A 81 34.67 18.81 1.65
C LEU A 81 35.95 18.68 2.48
N THR A 82 36.92 19.59 2.26
CA THR A 82 38.17 19.69 3.02
C THR A 82 38.30 21.01 3.76
N ALA A 83 37.51 22.02 3.41
CA ALA A 83 37.38 23.28 4.10
C ALA A 83 35.93 23.81 3.98
N PRO A 84 35.42 24.56 4.99
CA PRO A 84 36.03 24.86 6.31
C PRO A 84 36.00 23.65 7.27
N VAL A 85 35.18 22.61 6.94
CA VAL A 85 35.05 21.39 7.73
C VAL A 85 35.26 20.17 6.82
N GLU A 86 35.95 19.17 7.33
CA GLU A 86 36.13 17.93 6.62
C GLU A 86 34.83 17.10 6.71
N PHE A 87 34.16 16.89 5.58
CA PHE A 87 32.85 16.20 5.54
C PHE A 87 32.64 15.47 4.19
N PRO A 88 31.92 14.34 4.15
CA PRO A 88 31.50 13.73 2.90
C PRO A 88 30.68 14.71 2.06
N ALA A 89 30.95 14.79 0.74
CA ALA A 89 30.22 15.69 -0.14
C ALA A 89 29.14 14.94 -0.94
N ASP A 90 28.03 15.65 -1.22
CA ASP A 90 26.98 15.18 -2.10
C ASP A 90 27.47 15.17 -3.55
N ARG A 91 27.55 13.97 -4.13
CA ARG A 91 28.05 13.78 -5.49
C ARG A 91 27.24 14.50 -6.55
N TYR A 92 25.92 14.64 -6.33
CA TYR A 92 25.03 15.29 -7.29
C TYR A 92 25.19 16.80 -7.27
N ALA A 93 25.25 17.40 -6.08
CA ALA A 93 25.51 18.83 -5.94
C ALA A 93 26.89 19.20 -6.52
N VAL A 94 27.93 18.40 -6.24
CA VAL A 94 29.26 18.60 -6.84
C VAL A 94 29.20 18.44 -8.35
N ALA A 95 28.50 17.44 -8.89
CA ALA A 95 28.36 17.24 -10.33
C ALA A 95 27.63 18.41 -11.01
N MET A 96 26.62 19.01 -10.37
CA MET A 96 25.93 20.20 -10.92
C MET A 96 26.84 21.40 -10.98
N LEU A 97 27.61 21.68 -9.92
CA LEU A 97 28.63 22.71 -9.92
C LEU A 97 29.67 22.52 -11.03
N LEU A 98 30.26 21.32 -11.12
CA LEU A 98 31.26 21.00 -12.12
C LEU A 98 30.71 21.10 -13.55
N ARG A 99 29.46 20.67 -13.75
CA ARG A 99 28.76 20.81 -15.02
C ARG A 99 28.59 22.29 -15.39
N ALA A 100 28.08 23.10 -14.44
CA ALA A 100 27.89 24.53 -14.66
C ALA A 100 29.20 25.26 -14.99
N ALA A 101 30.35 24.76 -14.49
CA ALA A 101 31.67 25.38 -14.75
C ALA A 101 32.33 24.81 -16.02
N VAL A 102 32.38 23.50 -16.19
CA VAL A 102 33.15 22.82 -17.27
C VAL A 102 32.39 22.82 -18.60
N GLU A 103 31.06 22.66 -18.57
CA GLU A 103 30.20 22.65 -19.75
C GLU A 103 29.69 24.07 -20.11
N ALA A 104 30.05 25.11 -19.32
CA ALA A 104 29.68 26.48 -19.62
C ALA A 104 30.12 26.91 -21.02
N ARG A 105 29.26 27.65 -21.70
CA ARG A 105 29.51 28.15 -23.04
C ARG A 105 29.42 29.67 -23.05
N TYR A 106 30.28 30.31 -23.82
CA TYR A 106 30.22 31.76 -24.02
C TYR A 106 29.91 32.09 -25.48
N TRP A 107 29.22 33.18 -25.68
CA TRP A 107 28.86 33.69 -26.99
C TRP A 107 29.69 34.90 -27.42
N GLN A 108 30.34 35.61 -26.47
CA GLN A 108 31.16 36.79 -26.76
C GLN A 108 32.41 36.84 -25.89
N ALA A 109 33.54 37.07 -26.52
CA ALA A 109 34.78 37.47 -25.86
C ALA A 109 34.82 39.01 -25.81
N LEU A 110 35.15 39.56 -24.64
CA LEU A 110 35.15 40.99 -24.37
C LEU A 110 36.57 41.53 -24.28
N GLU A 111 36.83 42.60 -25.01
CA GLU A 111 38.03 43.40 -24.80
C GLU A 111 37.78 44.39 -23.66
N VAL A 112 38.62 44.38 -22.63
CA VAL A 112 38.48 45.22 -21.43
C VAL A 112 39.58 46.29 -21.36
N GLY A 113 39.23 47.43 -20.78
CA GLY A 113 40.16 48.55 -20.62
C GLY A 113 40.32 49.38 -21.87
N GLY A 114 40.74 50.63 -21.73
CA GLY A 114 40.91 51.58 -22.83
C GLY A 114 39.66 52.45 -23.06
N LYS A 115 39.71 53.25 -24.16
CA LYS A 115 38.69 54.24 -24.47
C LYS A 115 37.45 53.52 -25.06
N ASN A 116 36.26 53.69 -24.46
CA ASN A 116 35.00 53.08 -24.87
C ASN A 116 34.88 51.56 -24.66
N ARG A 117 35.68 50.94 -23.79
CA ARG A 117 35.58 49.52 -23.41
C ARG A 117 35.20 49.39 -21.92
N PRO A 118 34.48 48.33 -21.52
CA PRO A 118 34.15 48.12 -20.12
C PRO A 118 35.43 47.87 -19.30
N THR A 119 35.45 48.38 -18.07
CA THR A 119 36.50 48.02 -17.11
C THR A 119 36.17 46.74 -16.38
N LEU A 120 37.16 46.01 -15.86
CA LEU A 120 36.92 44.81 -15.03
C LEU A 120 36.02 45.15 -13.85
N ALA A 121 36.16 46.29 -13.21
CA ALA A 121 35.30 46.74 -12.14
C ALA A 121 33.84 46.95 -12.60
N ALA A 122 33.64 47.46 -13.83
CA ALA A 122 32.30 47.61 -14.41
C ALA A 122 31.60 46.25 -14.69
N LEU A 123 32.38 45.21 -14.90
CA LEU A 123 31.90 43.83 -15.10
C LEU A 123 31.83 43.02 -13.78
N GLY A 124 32.20 43.63 -12.63
CA GLY A 124 32.24 42.96 -11.33
C GLY A 124 33.39 41.96 -11.19
N LEU A 125 34.48 42.17 -11.94
CA LEU A 125 35.67 41.29 -12.00
C LEU A 125 36.88 41.89 -11.32
N ALA A 126 36.80 43.09 -10.75
CA ALA A 126 37.87 43.75 -9.99
C ALA A 126 37.33 44.50 -8.77
N PRO A 127 37.27 43.84 -7.60
CA PRO A 127 37.53 42.42 -7.37
C PRO A 127 36.37 41.53 -7.85
N PRO A 128 36.61 40.26 -8.21
CA PRO A 128 35.56 39.31 -8.57
C PRO A 128 34.78 38.93 -7.30
N ALA A 129 33.46 38.73 -7.45
CA ALA A 129 32.62 38.29 -6.33
C ALA A 129 33.00 36.87 -5.86
N PHE A 130 33.28 35.98 -6.84
CA PHE A 130 33.72 34.62 -6.56
C PHE A 130 34.89 34.23 -7.47
N ARG A 131 35.77 33.37 -6.92
CA ARG A 131 36.86 32.74 -7.68
C ARG A 131 36.74 31.23 -7.49
N LEU A 132 36.45 30.52 -8.58
CA LEU A 132 36.38 29.06 -8.61
C LEU A 132 37.66 28.50 -9.26
N THR A 133 38.42 27.71 -8.52
CA THR A 133 39.63 27.06 -8.99
C THR A 133 39.35 25.57 -9.18
N LEU A 134 39.52 25.06 -10.38
CA LEU A 134 39.35 23.64 -10.74
C LEU A 134 40.72 23.06 -11.08
N THR A 135 41.07 21.91 -10.48
CA THR A 135 42.31 21.22 -10.76
C THR A 135 42.03 19.77 -11.19
N THR A 136 42.59 19.33 -12.31
CA THR A 136 42.50 17.94 -12.77
C THR A 136 43.53 17.06 -12.07
N ALA A 137 43.28 15.76 -12.03
CA ALA A 137 44.30 14.79 -11.60
C ALA A 137 45.44 14.72 -12.64
N ALA A 138 46.68 14.54 -12.15
CA ALA A 138 47.76 14.13 -13.03
C ALA A 138 47.50 12.67 -13.51
N ALA A 139 47.53 12.46 -14.80
CA ALA A 139 47.40 11.13 -15.42
C ALA A 139 48.67 10.78 -16.22
N ASP A 140 48.86 9.50 -16.55
CA ASP A 140 50.02 9.01 -17.32
C ASP A 140 50.33 9.88 -18.54
N ARG A 141 51.32 10.77 -18.43
CA ARG A 141 51.81 11.74 -19.44
C ARG A 141 51.04 13.07 -19.56
N LYS A 142 50.03 13.35 -18.71
CA LYS A 142 49.39 14.67 -18.64
C LYS A 142 49.64 15.30 -17.27
N PRO A 143 50.26 16.48 -17.16
CA PRO A 143 50.39 17.20 -15.89
C PRO A 143 49.01 17.62 -15.41
N ALA A 144 48.89 17.82 -14.10
CA ALA A 144 47.71 18.47 -13.53
C ALA A 144 47.48 19.83 -14.20
N ARG A 145 46.25 20.14 -14.53
CA ARG A 145 45.85 21.41 -15.12
C ARG A 145 44.99 22.16 -14.12
N THR A 146 45.33 23.42 -13.83
CA THR A 146 44.55 24.30 -12.97
C THR A 146 43.89 25.40 -13.80
N VAL A 147 42.60 25.52 -13.69
CA VAL A 147 41.78 26.56 -14.33
C VAL A 147 41.13 27.39 -13.27
N ILE A 148 41.25 28.71 -13.40
CA ILE A 148 40.68 29.70 -12.50
C ILE A 148 39.57 30.44 -13.25
N VAL A 149 38.38 30.40 -12.67
CA VAL A 149 37.17 31.05 -13.19
C VAL A 149 36.78 32.15 -12.20
N GLU A 150 37.07 33.39 -12.54
CA GLU A 150 36.64 34.56 -11.76
C GLU A 150 35.27 35.00 -12.24
N ILE A 151 34.31 35.08 -11.33
CA ILE A 151 32.90 35.28 -11.61
C ILE A 151 32.51 36.70 -11.24
N GLY A 152 32.05 37.44 -12.24
CA GLY A 152 31.60 38.82 -12.11
C GLY A 152 30.08 38.90 -11.90
N ARG A 153 29.50 39.97 -12.45
CA ARG A 153 28.04 40.21 -12.33
C ARG A 153 27.28 39.72 -13.55
N ARG A 154 25.97 39.57 -13.38
CA ARG A 154 25.04 39.45 -14.51
C ARG A 154 25.00 40.70 -15.36
N SER A 155 24.76 40.54 -16.66
CA SER A 155 24.46 41.64 -17.56
C SER A 155 23.22 42.39 -17.08
N ALA A 156 23.17 43.67 -17.30
CA ALA A 156 21.98 44.50 -17.03
C ALA A 156 20.82 44.19 -17.97
N PHE A 157 21.12 43.62 -19.14
CA PHE A 157 20.15 43.31 -20.20
C PHE A 157 20.30 41.83 -20.62
N GLY A 158 19.66 40.92 -19.88
CA GLY A 158 19.70 39.50 -20.19
C GLY A 158 20.23 38.64 -19.05
N GLU A 159 20.42 37.35 -19.36
CA GLU A 159 20.87 36.33 -18.38
C GLU A 159 22.39 36.09 -18.44
N ASP A 160 23.13 36.87 -19.24
CA ASP A 160 24.56 36.68 -19.43
C ASP A 160 25.34 36.90 -18.15
N LEU A 161 26.34 36.09 -17.92
CA LEU A 161 27.26 36.19 -16.80
C LEU A 161 28.68 36.57 -17.30
N TYR A 162 29.26 37.63 -16.75
CA TYR A 162 30.64 37.99 -17.08
C TYR A 162 31.61 37.16 -16.26
N VAL A 163 32.56 36.54 -16.97
CA VAL A 163 33.58 35.67 -16.37
C VAL A 163 34.94 35.99 -16.93
N HIS A 164 35.95 35.98 -16.07
CA HIS A 164 37.36 36.04 -16.46
C HIS A 164 37.98 34.65 -16.27
N LEU A 165 38.57 34.12 -17.31
CA LEU A 165 39.22 32.80 -17.31
C LEU A 165 40.73 32.98 -17.33
N ALA A 166 41.44 32.31 -16.43
CA ALA A 166 42.89 32.22 -16.39
C ALA A 166 43.38 30.77 -16.20
N GLU A 167 44.51 30.41 -16.77
CA GLU A 167 45.18 29.12 -16.59
C GLU A 167 46.53 29.30 -15.95
N GLU A 168 46.82 28.62 -14.84
CA GLU A 168 48.04 28.77 -14.06
C GLU A 168 49.34 28.38 -14.82
N ALA A 169 49.22 27.44 -15.79
CA ALA A 169 50.37 26.91 -16.56
C ALA A 169 50.72 27.69 -17.84
N ARG A 170 50.00 28.78 -18.15
CA ARG A 170 50.23 29.58 -19.37
C ARG A 170 50.40 31.05 -19.04
N PRO A 171 51.27 31.77 -19.78
CA PRO A 171 51.48 33.21 -19.53
C PRO A 171 50.14 33.98 -19.61
N GLU A 172 49.91 34.89 -18.66
CA GLU A 172 48.66 35.66 -18.51
C GLU A 172 48.18 36.36 -19.79
N ALA A 173 49.11 36.74 -20.68
CA ALA A 173 48.79 37.49 -21.90
C ALA A 173 48.12 36.67 -23.01
N GLU A 174 48.25 35.31 -23.03
CA GLU A 174 47.74 34.48 -24.11
C GLU A 174 46.47 33.71 -23.77
N THR A 175 46.15 33.55 -22.47
CA THR A 175 45.04 32.69 -22.01
C THR A 175 43.98 33.37 -21.20
N ALA A 176 44.30 34.54 -20.58
CA ALA A 176 43.33 35.31 -19.82
C ALA A 176 42.34 36.00 -20.76
N LYS A 177 41.11 35.62 -20.70
CA LYS A 177 40.02 36.22 -21.48
C LYS A 177 38.80 36.54 -20.63
N VAL A 178 38.20 37.69 -20.89
CA VAL A 178 36.91 38.05 -20.35
C VAL A 178 35.84 37.66 -21.35
N VAL A 179 34.83 36.94 -20.89
CA VAL A 179 33.75 36.43 -21.74
C VAL A 179 32.37 36.67 -21.12
N ALA A 180 31.36 36.70 -21.96
CA ALA A 180 29.96 36.66 -21.55
C ALA A 180 29.43 35.25 -21.74
N LEU A 181 29.08 34.53 -20.65
CA LEU A 181 28.44 33.24 -20.69
C LEU A 181 26.98 33.34 -21.21
N GLU A 182 26.52 32.28 -21.82
CA GLU A 182 25.17 32.18 -22.35
C GLU A 182 24.11 32.17 -21.25
N THR A 183 24.43 31.60 -20.10
CA THR A 183 23.56 31.49 -18.93
C THR A 183 24.29 31.90 -17.64
N ALA A 184 23.52 32.16 -16.58
CA ALA A 184 24.07 32.49 -15.26
C ALA A 184 24.10 31.27 -14.31
N ASP A 185 23.93 30.05 -14.81
CA ASP A 185 23.84 28.83 -13.98
C ASP A 185 25.05 28.68 -13.04
N LEU A 186 26.24 29.00 -13.51
CA LEU A 186 27.45 28.97 -12.68
C LEU A 186 27.34 29.90 -11.48
N LEU A 187 26.75 31.10 -11.60
CA LEU A 187 26.56 32.03 -10.52
C LEU A 187 25.57 31.51 -9.47
N GLU A 188 24.52 30.80 -9.92
CA GLU A 188 23.54 30.21 -9.01
C GLU A 188 24.18 29.05 -8.22
N GLU A 189 25.01 28.24 -8.85
CA GLU A 189 25.71 27.13 -8.17
C GLU A 189 26.74 27.68 -7.14
N VAL A 190 27.58 28.64 -7.47
CA VAL A 190 28.58 29.16 -6.53
C VAL A 190 27.97 29.96 -5.37
N ARG A 191 26.75 30.46 -5.52
CA ARG A 191 25.97 31.11 -4.45
C ARG A 191 25.38 30.13 -3.44
N GLN A 192 25.25 28.87 -3.81
CA GLN A 192 24.70 27.88 -2.88
C GLN A 192 25.47 27.90 -1.54
N PRO A 193 24.77 27.74 -0.41
CA PRO A 193 25.42 27.58 0.87
C PRO A 193 26.24 26.29 0.91
N ILE A 194 27.23 26.20 1.77
CA ILE A 194 28.11 25.04 1.89
C ILE A 194 27.33 23.76 2.22
N GLU A 195 26.23 23.88 2.95
CA GLU A 195 25.33 22.79 3.34
C GLU A 195 24.67 22.09 2.13
N ALA A 196 24.60 22.79 1.00
CA ALA A 196 24.10 22.18 -0.24
C ALA A 196 25.05 21.12 -0.80
N TYR A 197 26.35 21.24 -0.51
CA TYR A 197 27.37 20.29 -0.96
C TYR A 197 27.69 19.21 0.08
N ARG A 198 27.10 19.24 1.26
CA ARG A 198 27.26 18.19 2.27
C ARG A 198 26.37 17.00 1.99
N LEU A 199 26.90 15.79 2.16
CA LEU A 199 26.13 14.56 2.09
C LEU A 199 25.04 14.57 3.17
N ARG A 200 23.77 14.49 2.73
CA ARG A 200 22.63 14.52 3.66
C ARG A 200 22.21 13.15 4.14
N GLU A 201 22.51 12.10 3.39
CA GLU A 201 22.24 10.73 3.79
C GLU A 201 23.06 10.36 5.05
N LEU A 202 22.34 9.87 6.08
CA LEU A 202 23.00 9.38 7.29
C LEU A 202 23.59 8.00 7.06
N VAL A 203 23.08 7.25 6.09
CA VAL A 203 23.50 5.90 5.74
C VAL A 203 23.68 5.79 4.23
N ASN A 204 24.79 5.17 3.83
CA ASN A 204 25.03 4.77 2.44
C ASN A 204 25.15 3.24 2.38
N LEU A 205 23.97 2.57 2.39
CA LEU A 205 23.86 1.11 2.37
C LEU A 205 22.68 0.71 1.50
N GLY A 206 22.89 -0.24 0.58
CA GLY A 206 21.82 -0.81 -0.22
C GLY A 206 20.90 -1.70 0.64
N GLN A 207 19.61 -1.70 0.33
CA GLN A 207 18.64 -2.53 1.05
C GLN A 207 18.97 -4.03 0.95
N ASP A 208 19.53 -4.48 -0.16
CA ASP A 208 19.87 -5.89 -0.39
C ASP A 208 21.12 -6.33 0.38
N ASP A 209 21.97 -5.37 0.74
CA ASP A 209 23.18 -5.62 1.52
C ASP A 209 22.90 -5.69 3.02
N LEU A 210 21.78 -5.10 3.48
CA LEU A 210 21.40 -5.08 4.89
C LEU A 210 20.90 -6.46 5.33
N VAL A 211 21.55 -7.04 6.33
CA VAL A 211 21.25 -8.40 6.84
C VAL A 211 20.86 -8.44 8.31
N ARG A 212 21.18 -7.39 9.09
CA ARG A 212 20.83 -7.30 10.52
C ARG A 212 20.65 -5.84 10.93
N ILE A 213 19.74 -5.61 11.85
CA ILE A 213 19.51 -4.33 12.53
C ILE A 213 19.46 -4.59 14.03
N ASP A 214 20.35 -3.96 14.79
CA ASP A 214 20.26 -3.89 16.24
C ASP A 214 19.66 -2.54 16.63
N LEU A 215 18.66 -2.56 17.50
CA LEU A 215 18.02 -1.38 18.07
C LEU A 215 18.31 -1.34 19.59
N ASP A 216 18.64 -0.16 20.08
CA ASP A 216 18.77 0.14 21.52
C ASP A 216 18.14 1.51 21.79
N GLY A 217 16.99 1.54 22.45
CA GLY A 217 16.22 2.75 22.69
C GLY A 217 15.32 2.69 23.91
N GLU A 218 14.48 3.68 24.10
CA GLU A 218 13.55 3.79 25.24
C GLU A 218 12.57 2.60 25.34
N LYS A 219 12.24 1.98 24.22
CA LYS A 219 11.38 0.79 24.13
C LYS A 219 12.12 -0.53 24.36
N GLY A 220 13.39 -0.45 24.76
CA GLY A 220 14.26 -1.60 25.00
C GLY A 220 15.07 -1.99 23.77
N LYS A 221 15.79 -3.12 23.92
CA LYS A 221 16.64 -3.66 22.87
C LYS A 221 15.89 -4.63 21.98
N ALA A 222 16.21 -4.60 20.70
CA ALA A 222 15.68 -5.56 19.73
C ALA A 222 16.74 -5.84 18.64
N ARG A 223 16.72 -7.07 18.10
CA ARG A 223 17.53 -7.45 16.96
C ARG A 223 16.66 -8.07 15.89
N LEU A 224 16.76 -7.55 14.69
CA LEU A 224 16.18 -8.14 13.48
C LEU A 224 17.29 -8.75 12.63
N ASP A 225 17.12 -9.99 12.24
CA ASP A 225 17.95 -10.68 11.25
C ASP A 225 17.16 -10.97 9.99
N ARG A 226 17.80 -10.90 8.83
CA ARG A 226 17.18 -11.30 7.57
C ARG A 226 17.02 -12.81 7.53
N SER A 227 15.83 -13.31 7.23
CA SER A 227 15.54 -14.74 7.17
C SER A 227 16.39 -15.44 6.10
N GLU A 228 16.94 -16.59 6.43
CA GLU A 228 17.70 -17.43 5.50
C GLU A 228 16.79 -18.35 4.68
N THR A 229 15.67 -18.73 5.25
CA THR A 229 14.74 -19.70 4.67
C THR A 229 13.64 -19.01 3.83
N ASP A 230 13.35 -17.75 4.14
CA ASP A 230 12.29 -16.98 3.48
C ASP A 230 12.88 -15.66 3.00
N VAL A 231 13.34 -15.67 1.75
CA VAL A 231 14.06 -14.55 1.13
C VAL A 231 13.22 -13.25 1.20
N GLY A 232 13.81 -12.22 1.80
CA GLY A 232 13.19 -10.91 1.94
C GLY A 232 12.40 -10.69 3.23
N ARG A 233 12.21 -11.72 4.07
CA ARG A 233 11.58 -11.57 5.37
C ARG A 233 12.58 -11.32 6.48
N TRP A 234 12.10 -10.62 7.52
CA TRP A 234 12.84 -10.35 8.75
C TRP A 234 12.31 -11.23 9.88
N VAL A 235 13.21 -11.61 10.78
CA VAL A 235 12.90 -12.33 12.01
C VAL A 235 13.43 -11.53 13.19
N LEU A 236 12.67 -11.48 14.27
CA LEU A 236 13.12 -10.96 15.55
C LEU A 236 13.96 -12.06 16.22
N SER A 237 15.21 -11.77 16.56
CA SER A 237 16.13 -12.72 17.19
C SER A 237 16.45 -12.37 18.65
N GLU A 238 16.33 -11.10 19.03
CA GLU A 238 16.44 -10.62 20.41
C GLU A 238 15.32 -9.62 20.73
N PRO A 239 14.79 -9.63 21.97
CA PRO A 239 15.12 -10.45 23.13
C PRO A 239 14.58 -11.88 23.08
N LEU A 240 13.79 -12.21 22.08
CA LEU A 240 13.21 -13.54 21.86
C LEU A 240 13.16 -13.85 20.35
N ALA A 241 13.27 -15.12 20.02
CA ALA A 241 13.10 -15.57 18.63
C ALA A 241 11.61 -15.59 18.27
N ALA A 242 11.22 -14.76 17.30
CA ALA A 242 9.84 -14.66 16.83
C ALA A 242 9.79 -14.19 15.37
N ARG A 243 8.63 -14.37 14.73
CA ARG A 243 8.37 -13.77 13.43
C ARG A 243 8.31 -12.24 13.57
N ALA A 244 8.94 -11.53 12.67
CA ALA A 244 8.76 -10.08 12.59
C ALA A 244 7.52 -9.72 11.77
N ASP A 245 6.83 -8.63 12.15
CA ASP A 245 5.78 -8.03 11.34
C ASP A 245 6.41 -7.43 10.09
N ALA A 246 6.02 -7.94 8.93
CA ALA A 246 6.65 -7.61 7.65
C ALA A 246 6.52 -6.13 7.28
N GLU A 247 5.40 -5.52 7.59
CA GLU A 247 5.13 -4.12 7.30
C GLU A 247 5.97 -3.20 8.20
N THR A 248 5.95 -3.48 9.51
CA THR A 248 6.72 -2.72 10.50
C THR A 248 8.22 -2.84 10.26
N ALA A 249 8.72 -4.06 9.99
CA ALA A 249 10.12 -4.28 9.67
C ALA A 249 10.55 -3.57 8.37
N SER A 250 9.70 -3.62 7.33
CA SER A 250 9.98 -2.92 6.06
C SER A 250 9.96 -1.40 6.22
N SER A 251 9.05 -0.87 7.05
CA SER A 251 9.00 0.57 7.35
C SER A 251 10.23 1.02 8.14
N LEU A 252 10.67 0.23 9.14
CA LEU A 252 11.90 0.48 9.89
C LEU A 252 13.13 0.49 8.95
N VAL A 253 13.27 -0.50 8.08
CA VAL A 253 14.37 -0.59 7.10
C VAL A 253 14.38 0.64 6.20
N ARG A 254 13.23 0.99 5.66
CA ARG A 254 13.09 2.17 4.77
C ARG A 254 13.43 3.46 5.49
N ALA A 255 12.94 3.64 6.72
CA ALA A 255 13.23 4.83 7.53
C ALA A 255 14.72 4.92 7.90
N ALA A 256 15.35 3.78 8.26
CA ALA A 256 16.77 3.75 8.60
C ALA A 256 17.69 4.06 7.40
N LEU A 257 17.43 3.44 6.25
CA LEU A 257 18.20 3.66 5.03
C LEU A 257 17.90 5.01 4.37
N GLY A 258 16.69 5.54 4.57
CA GLY A 258 16.26 6.83 4.03
C GLY A 258 16.52 8.02 4.96
N ALA A 259 17.13 7.81 6.15
CA ALA A 259 17.39 8.88 7.09
C ALA A 259 18.32 9.94 6.49
N ARG A 260 17.87 11.20 6.48
CA ARG A 260 18.58 12.34 5.87
C ARG A 260 18.61 13.55 6.81
N ALA A 261 19.72 14.26 6.77
CA ALA A 261 19.84 15.55 7.44
C ALA A 261 18.96 16.61 6.76
N GLU A 262 18.10 17.26 7.54
CA GLU A 262 17.41 18.47 7.09
C GLU A 262 18.28 19.71 7.23
N THR A 263 18.85 19.87 8.43
CA THR A 263 19.76 20.99 8.75
C THR A 263 21.00 20.47 9.44
N PHE A 264 22.15 21.10 9.17
CA PHE A 264 23.37 20.89 9.90
C PHE A 264 23.41 21.90 11.08
N VAL A 265 23.50 21.40 12.31
CA VAL A 265 23.31 22.21 13.53
C VAL A 265 24.64 22.62 14.12
N ALA A 266 25.55 21.68 14.31
CA ALA A 266 26.85 21.93 14.90
C ALA A 266 27.89 20.93 14.36
N ASP A 267 29.01 21.47 13.92
CA ASP A 267 30.16 20.68 13.49
C ASP A 267 31.05 20.37 14.69
N HIS A 268 31.22 19.07 15.00
CA HIS A 268 32.11 18.57 16.07
C HIS A 268 31.90 19.24 17.44
N PRO A 269 30.66 19.31 17.98
CA PRO A 269 30.43 19.93 19.28
C PRO A 269 31.15 19.16 20.39
N GLU A 270 31.68 19.91 21.38
CA GLU A 270 32.38 19.31 22.53
C GLU A 270 31.43 18.51 23.44
N ASP A 271 30.17 18.91 23.54
CA ASP A 271 29.15 18.29 24.40
C ASP A 271 27.94 17.86 23.60
N LEU A 272 27.83 16.54 23.40
CA LEU A 272 26.69 15.90 22.73
C LEU A 272 25.47 15.79 23.66
N SER A 273 25.63 15.97 24.98
CA SER A 273 24.50 15.87 25.93
C SER A 273 23.45 16.96 25.72
N LEU A 274 23.87 18.14 25.23
CA LEU A 274 23.01 19.27 24.89
C LEU A 274 21.95 18.91 23.82
N TYR A 275 22.26 17.92 23.00
CA TYR A 275 21.38 17.42 21.92
C TYR A 275 20.70 16.08 22.29
N GLY A 276 20.90 15.61 23.54
CA GLY A 276 20.41 14.30 23.99
C GLY A 276 21.06 13.11 23.26
N LEU A 277 22.28 13.30 22.74
CA LEU A 277 23.06 12.32 21.99
C LEU A 277 24.13 11.61 22.87
N ALA A 278 24.23 11.99 24.13
CA ALA A 278 25.12 11.36 25.12
C ALA A 278 24.41 11.26 26.50
N PRO A 279 23.66 10.19 26.81
CA PRO A 279 23.37 9.03 25.94
C PRO A 279 22.31 9.34 24.87
N PRO A 280 22.33 8.67 23.70
CA PRO A 280 21.29 8.80 22.68
C PRO A 280 19.98 8.15 23.15
N ARG A 281 18.85 8.69 22.69
CA ARG A 281 17.52 8.10 22.94
C ARG A 281 17.29 6.82 22.15
N LEU A 282 17.90 6.76 20.95
CA LEU A 282 17.81 5.60 20.08
C LEU A 282 19.11 5.41 19.32
N THR A 283 19.62 4.19 19.33
CA THR A 283 20.75 3.75 18.50
C THR A 283 20.29 2.62 17.61
N LEU A 284 20.56 2.73 16.31
CA LEU A 284 20.42 1.63 15.37
C LEU A 284 21.79 1.28 14.82
N VAL A 285 22.18 0.02 14.89
CA VAL A 285 23.38 -0.51 14.23
C VAL A 285 22.92 -1.33 13.05
N LEU A 286 23.37 -0.96 11.86
CA LEU A 286 23.04 -1.60 10.60
C LEU A 286 24.22 -2.48 10.16
N TRP A 287 23.94 -3.73 9.85
CA TRP A 287 24.93 -4.73 9.51
C TRP A 287 24.74 -5.19 8.08
N LYS A 288 25.81 -5.22 7.31
CA LYS A 288 25.85 -5.76 5.95
C LYS A 288 26.40 -7.18 5.92
N LYS A 289 26.16 -7.87 4.81
CA LYS A 289 26.72 -9.18 4.53
C LYS A 289 28.25 -9.13 4.58
N GLY A 290 28.86 -9.98 5.39
CA GLY A 290 30.31 -10.14 5.44
C GLY A 290 30.88 -10.69 4.14
N LEU A 291 32.16 -10.43 3.90
CA LEU A 291 32.87 -11.06 2.78
C LEU A 291 33.03 -12.56 3.09
N GLU A 292 32.85 -13.42 2.09
CA GLU A 292 33.17 -14.83 2.24
C GLU A 292 34.66 -14.95 2.62
N ALA A 293 34.93 -15.65 3.70
CA ALA A 293 36.33 -15.97 4.02
C ALA A 293 36.95 -16.70 2.82
N PRO A 294 38.19 -16.35 2.40
CA PRO A 294 38.85 -17.08 1.34
C PRO A 294 38.81 -18.55 1.69
N LYS A 295 38.35 -19.40 0.76
CA LYS A 295 38.29 -20.85 0.94
C LYS A 295 39.64 -21.32 1.43
N ALA A 296 39.75 -21.61 2.72
CA ALA A 296 40.90 -22.34 3.23
C ALA A 296 40.94 -23.66 2.49
N GLU A 297 42.10 -23.99 1.90
CA GLU A 297 42.31 -25.26 1.24
C GLU A 297 41.93 -26.38 2.23
N PRO A 298 41.07 -27.33 1.83
CA PRO A 298 40.60 -28.35 2.78
C PRO A 298 41.81 -29.18 3.24
N ALA A 299 42.17 -29.01 4.49
CA ALA A 299 43.00 -30.01 5.17
C ALA A 299 42.28 -31.37 5.07
N ALA A 300 42.91 -32.31 4.44
CA ALA A 300 42.37 -33.61 4.09
C ALA A 300 41.67 -34.27 5.30
N GLY A 301 40.33 -34.47 5.18
CA GLY A 301 39.61 -35.42 6.01
C GLY A 301 38.42 -34.99 6.83
N LYS A 302 37.90 -33.74 6.71
CA LYS A 302 36.60 -33.39 7.32
C LYS A 302 35.81 -32.48 6.37
N GLU A 303 34.71 -32.98 5.86
CA GLU A 303 33.66 -32.14 5.20
C GLU A 303 33.06 -31.22 6.26
N GLY A 304 33.71 -30.07 6.48
CA GLY A 304 33.11 -28.96 7.23
C GLY A 304 32.28 -28.11 6.28
N LYS A 305 30.99 -27.92 6.56
CA LYS A 305 30.21 -26.87 5.94
C LYS A 305 31.01 -25.56 6.00
N PRO A 306 31.16 -24.81 4.89
CA PRO A 306 31.85 -23.53 4.94
C PRO A 306 31.22 -22.64 6.02
N ALA A 307 32.07 -22.06 6.87
CA ALA A 307 31.61 -21.15 7.91
C ALA A 307 30.89 -19.97 7.23
N LYS A 308 29.70 -19.68 7.71
CA LYS A 308 28.91 -18.54 7.20
C LYS A 308 29.67 -17.25 7.49
N PRO A 309 29.80 -16.32 6.53
CA PRO A 309 30.40 -15.03 6.80
C PRO A 309 29.62 -14.28 7.87
N GLU A 310 30.33 -13.81 8.90
CA GLU A 310 29.72 -12.99 9.95
C GLU A 310 29.33 -11.62 9.39
N PRO A 311 28.17 -11.06 9.79
CA PRO A 311 27.79 -9.70 9.43
C PRO A 311 28.85 -8.69 9.87
N ILE A 312 29.05 -7.65 9.06
CA ILE A 312 29.96 -6.54 9.32
C ILE A 312 29.14 -5.28 9.58
N GLU A 313 29.47 -4.52 10.64
CA GLU A 313 28.86 -3.23 10.90
C GLU A 313 29.06 -2.30 9.69
N ALA A 314 27.96 -1.76 9.17
CA ALA A 314 27.95 -0.87 8.01
C ALA A 314 27.75 0.58 8.42
N ALA A 315 26.86 0.83 9.39
CA ALA A 315 26.56 2.17 9.90
C ALA A 315 25.94 2.10 11.29
N THR A 316 26.15 3.15 12.07
CA THR A 316 25.47 3.37 13.35
C THR A 316 24.75 4.70 13.32
N LEU A 317 23.40 4.67 13.41
CA LEU A 317 22.55 5.84 13.55
C LEU A 317 22.29 6.12 15.02
N ARG A 318 22.45 7.37 15.46
CA ARG A 318 22.16 7.82 16.82
C ARG A 318 21.23 9.01 16.78
N PHE A 319 20.12 8.92 17.50
CA PHE A 319 19.10 9.95 17.60
C PHE A 319 18.99 10.44 19.04
N GLY A 320 18.82 11.75 19.20
CA GLY A 320 18.81 12.43 20.49
C GLY A 320 17.45 13.02 20.88
N ALA A 321 17.48 14.21 21.47
CA ALA A 321 16.30 14.95 21.89
C ALA A 321 15.56 15.54 20.69
N TRP A 322 14.32 16.01 20.95
CA TRP A 322 13.58 16.82 19.99
C TRP A 322 14.28 18.17 19.79
N ALA A 323 14.44 18.57 18.53
CA ALA A 323 15.09 19.84 18.16
C ALA A 323 14.15 21.04 18.25
N ASP A 324 12.85 20.81 18.34
CA ASP A 324 11.82 21.84 18.42
C ASP A 324 10.68 21.44 19.37
N LEU A 325 9.90 22.44 19.80
CA LEU A 325 8.78 22.26 20.73
C LEU A 325 7.56 21.54 20.11
N ARG A 326 7.48 21.47 18.78
CA ARG A 326 6.39 20.79 18.07
C ARG A 326 6.69 19.31 17.82
N HIS A 327 7.91 18.89 18.14
CA HIS A 327 8.41 17.55 17.87
C HIS A 327 8.35 17.19 16.37
N GLU A 328 8.64 18.17 15.51
CA GLU A 328 8.71 17.97 14.07
C GLU A 328 10.11 17.52 13.62
N LYS A 329 11.12 17.77 14.45
CA LYS A 329 12.52 17.43 14.18
C LYS A 329 13.20 16.79 15.38
N VAL A 330 14.09 15.83 15.11
CA VAL A 330 14.91 15.14 16.12
C VAL A 330 16.40 15.37 15.81
N TYR A 331 17.22 15.58 16.84
CA TYR A 331 18.67 15.62 16.66
C TYR A 331 19.22 14.23 16.34
N ALA A 332 20.17 14.18 15.42
CA ALA A 332 20.89 12.96 15.07
C ALA A 332 22.38 13.25 14.81
N LEU A 333 23.21 12.22 14.88
CA LEU A 333 24.56 12.30 14.35
C LEU A 333 24.56 11.95 12.85
N SER A 334 25.27 12.76 12.09
CA SER A 334 25.50 12.56 10.66
C SER A 334 26.40 11.34 10.39
N SER A 335 26.58 11.00 9.12
CA SER A 335 27.40 9.86 8.66
C SER A 335 28.87 9.92 9.07
N ASP A 336 29.40 11.12 9.43
CA ASP A 336 30.74 11.27 10.00
C ASP A 336 30.84 10.88 11.49
N GLY A 337 29.69 10.66 12.15
CA GLY A 337 29.58 10.35 13.57
C GLY A 337 29.94 11.49 14.52
N LYS A 338 30.12 12.72 14.01
CA LYS A 338 30.60 13.88 14.75
C LYS A 338 29.75 15.14 14.60
N THR A 339 29.17 15.34 13.43
CA THR A 339 28.31 16.50 13.14
C THR A 339 26.88 16.25 13.60
N VAL A 340 26.32 17.17 14.34
CA VAL A 340 24.93 17.16 14.78
C VAL A 340 24.04 17.72 13.68
N VAL A 341 23.01 16.99 13.33
CA VAL A 341 22.01 17.36 12.33
C VAL A 341 20.60 17.24 12.91
N THR A 342 19.61 17.80 12.21
CA THR A 342 18.21 17.47 12.45
C THR A 342 17.70 16.52 11.39
N VAL A 343 16.78 15.63 11.77
CA VAL A 343 16.06 14.69 10.92
C VAL A 343 14.57 14.89 11.14
N ASP A 344 13.77 14.74 10.08
CA ASP A 344 12.31 14.82 10.15
C ASP A 344 11.73 13.77 11.11
N ALA A 345 10.84 14.20 11.99
CA ALA A 345 10.17 13.34 12.96
C ALA A 345 9.21 12.33 12.32
N ALA A 346 8.81 12.50 11.06
CA ALA A 346 8.02 11.49 10.36
C ALA A 346 8.77 10.15 10.30
N ALA A 347 10.09 10.18 10.11
CA ALA A 347 10.93 8.99 10.15
C ALA A 347 11.01 8.38 11.56
N TRP A 348 10.92 9.20 12.62
CA TRP A 348 11.03 8.73 14.00
C TRP A 348 10.00 7.68 14.38
N LYS A 349 8.75 7.83 13.92
CA LYS A 349 7.67 6.87 14.20
C LYS A 349 8.00 5.46 13.71
N ASP A 350 8.73 5.37 12.61
CA ASP A 350 9.14 4.09 12.03
C ASP A 350 10.45 3.58 12.60
N LEU A 351 11.31 4.45 13.12
CA LEU A 351 12.59 4.12 13.74
C LEU A 351 12.45 3.71 15.20
N ASP A 352 11.62 4.42 15.99
CA ASP A 352 11.42 4.16 17.41
C ASP A 352 10.49 2.95 17.62
N LYS A 353 11.02 1.75 17.41
CA LYS A 353 10.35 0.46 17.60
C LYS A 353 11.02 -0.36 18.69
N GLY A 354 10.21 -1.00 19.50
CA GLY A 354 10.64 -2.04 20.42
C GLY A 354 10.31 -3.44 19.90
N ALA A 355 10.76 -4.47 20.61
CA ALA A 355 10.50 -5.86 20.24
C ALA A 355 9.00 -6.17 20.07
N GLN A 356 8.15 -5.58 20.92
CA GLN A 356 6.69 -5.78 20.86
C GLN A 356 6.05 -5.13 19.61
N ASP A 357 6.63 -4.03 19.11
CA ASP A 357 6.16 -3.37 17.88
C ASP A 357 6.57 -4.17 16.64
N LEU A 358 7.77 -4.78 16.69
CA LEU A 358 8.36 -5.52 15.59
C LEU A 358 7.86 -6.95 15.45
N ARG A 359 7.29 -7.50 16.53
CA ARG A 359 6.79 -8.88 16.54
C ARG A 359 5.50 -9.01 15.75
N ASP A 360 5.42 -10.04 14.91
CA ASP A 360 4.20 -10.38 14.18
C ASP A 360 3.09 -10.79 15.16
N ARG A 361 2.01 -10.03 15.16
CA ARG A 361 0.85 -10.25 16.05
C ARG A 361 -0.17 -11.23 15.48
N ARG A 362 0.03 -11.74 14.26
CA ARG A 362 -0.88 -12.75 13.69
C ARG A 362 -0.82 -14.02 14.52
N VAL A 363 -2.02 -14.50 14.87
CA VAL A 363 -2.16 -15.68 15.72
C VAL A 363 -1.54 -16.91 15.06
N VAL A 364 -1.72 -17.06 13.76
CA VAL A 364 -1.11 -18.12 12.97
C VAL A 364 -0.68 -17.60 11.60
N ALA A 365 0.48 -18.06 11.13
CA ALA A 365 0.95 -17.73 9.79
C ALA A 365 0.57 -18.85 8.83
N ILE A 366 -0.44 -18.61 8.02
CA ILE A 366 -0.88 -19.52 6.96
C ILE A 366 -1.06 -18.75 5.67
N GLU A 367 -0.94 -19.45 4.56
CA GLU A 367 -1.41 -18.99 3.25
C GLU A 367 -2.75 -19.69 2.96
N PRO A 368 -3.87 -18.96 2.92
CA PRO A 368 -5.20 -19.52 2.72
C PRO A 368 -5.31 -20.50 1.56
N ARG A 369 -4.62 -20.22 0.46
CA ARG A 369 -4.65 -21.05 -0.76
C ARG A 369 -4.06 -22.44 -0.57
N LEU A 370 -3.11 -22.60 0.35
CA LEU A 370 -2.44 -23.85 0.64
C LEU A 370 -3.17 -24.69 1.70
N ALA A 371 -4.29 -24.22 2.21
CA ALA A 371 -5.07 -24.97 3.18
C ALA A 371 -5.72 -26.20 2.53
N ALA A 372 -5.47 -27.39 3.11
CA ALA A 372 -6.03 -28.65 2.66
C ALA A 372 -7.10 -29.19 3.61
N ARG A 373 -6.95 -28.93 4.93
CA ARG A 373 -7.94 -29.32 5.95
C ARG A 373 -8.06 -28.25 7.02
N ILE A 374 -9.27 -28.12 7.56
CA ILE A 374 -9.57 -27.17 8.63
C ILE A 374 -10.37 -27.92 9.70
N HIS A 375 -9.89 -27.87 10.93
CA HIS A 375 -10.57 -28.39 12.12
C HIS A 375 -10.92 -27.22 13.04
N VAL A 376 -12.19 -27.03 13.31
CA VAL A 376 -12.71 -25.92 14.11
C VAL A 376 -13.47 -26.46 15.31
N ARG A 377 -13.13 -25.93 16.49
CA ARG A 377 -13.83 -26.15 17.77
C ARG A 377 -13.95 -24.82 18.47
N VAL A 378 -15.15 -24.26 18.55
CA VAL A 378 -15.41 -22.96 19.17
C VAL A 378 -16.38 -23.16 20.34
N PRO A 379 -16.05 -22.67 21.54
CA PRO A 379 -16.89 -22.84 22.72
C PRO A 379 -18.17 -21.99 22.66
N ALA A 380 -19.25 -22.48 23.25
CA ALA A 380 -20.58 -21.87 23.29
C ALA A 380 -20.60 -20.36 23.64
N ARG A 381 -19.70 -19.95 24.54
CA ARG A 381 -19.57 -18.54 24.95
C ARG A 381 -19.20 -17.56 23.83
N LEU A 382 -18.61 -18.04 22.75
CA LEU A 382 -18.15 -17.25 21.62
C LEU A 382 -19.09 -17.36 20.39
N THR A 383 -19.93 -18.38 20.36
CA THR A 383 -20.83 -18.64 19.21
C THR A 383 -22.09 -17.78 19.27
N ALA A 384 -22.64 -17.45 18.14
CA ALA A 384 -23.88 -16.69 18.04
C ALA A 384 -25.11 -17.47 18.58
N GLY A 385 -25.07 -18.81 18.48
CA GLY A 385 -26.13 -19.70 18.93
C GLY A 385 -26.04 -20.15 20.40
N GLY A 386 -24.97 -19.80 21.10
CA GLY A 386 -24.75 -20.18 22.52
C GLY A 386 -24.54 -21.69 22.72
N ALA A 387 -24.15 -22.41 21.70
CA ALA A 387 -23.82 -23.84 21.73
C ALA A 387 -22.38 -24.04 21.22
N ASP A 388 -21.71 -25.10 21.68
CA ASP A 388 -20.40 -25.46 21.15
C ASP A 388 -20.49 -25.80 19.66
N VAL A 389 -19.60 -25.22 18.87
CA VAL A 389 -19.51 -25.47 17.42
C VAL A 389 -18.31 -26.32 17.13
N ALA A 390 -18.51 -27.37 16.36
CA ALA A 390 -17.46 -28.27 15.91
C ALA A 390 -17.70 -28.70 14.47
N TYR A 391 -16.71 -28.43 13.60
CA TYR A 391 -16.76 -28.90 12.21
C TYR A 391 -15.37 -29.12 11.65
N ASP A 392 -15.32 -29.96 10.62
CA ASP A 392 -14.13 -30.28 9.87
C ASP A 392 -14.41 -30.13 8.37
N LEU A 393 -13.55 -29.39 7.68
CA LEU A 393 -13.60 -29.17 6.25
C LEU A 393 -12.35 -29.77 5.59
N ALA A 394 -12.51 -30.34 4.38
CA ALA A 394 -11.37 -30.81 3.59
C ALA A 394 -11.52 -30.40 2.14
N LYS A 395 -10.40 -30.03 1.54
CA LYS A 395 -10.26 -29.73 0.11
C LYS A 395 -10.09 -31.06 -0.64
N GLY A 396 -10.92 -31.30 -1.62
CA GLY A 396 -10.89 -32.46 -2.50
C GLY A 396 -10.28 -32.14 -3.87
N GLU A 397 -10.43 -33.06 -4.82
CA GLU A 397 -9.99 -32.85 -6.19
C GLU A 397 -10.74 -31.66 -6.83
N GLY A 398 -10.02 -30.85 -7.62
CA GLY A 398 -10.59 -29.68 -8.31
C GLY A 398 -10.91 -28.51 -7.40
N GLU A 399 -10.19 -28.38 -6.27
CA GLU A 399 -10.33 -27.27 -5.29
C GLU A 399 -11.70 -27.17 -4.60
N THR A 400 -12.51 -28.22 -4.67
CA THR A 400 -13.82 -28.25 -4.02
C THR A 400 -13.69 -28.59 -2.54
N TRP A 401 -14.35 -27.81 -1.68
CA TRP A 401 -14.41 -28.08 -0.25
C TRP A 401 -15.59 -28.97 0.10
N THR A 402 -15.38 -29.88 1.06
CA THR A 402 -16.41 -30.78 1.60
C THR A 402 -16.45 -30.70 3.12
N LEU A 403 -17.63 -30.82 3.70
CA LEU A 403 -17.83 -30.91 5.14
C LEU A 403 -17.70 -32.37 5.58
N LEU A 404 -16.71 -32.64 6.43
CA LEU A 404 -16.45 -33.99 6.95
C LEU A 404 -17.15 -34.25 8.29
N VAL A 405 -17.28 -33.20 9.13
CA VAL A 405 -17.91 -33.27 10.44
C VAL A 405 -18.82 -32.06 10.61
N PRO A 406 -20.09 -32.23 10.97
CA PRO A 406 -20.79 -33.52 11.07
C PRO A 406 -20.81 -34.26 9.73
N ALA A 407 -20.70 -35.59 9.77
CA ALA A 407 -20.67 -36.40 8.55
C ALA A 407 -21.98 -36.25 7.79
N ARG A 408 -21.90 -35.68 6.59
CA ARG A 408 -23.02 -35.55 5.66
C ARG A 408 -22.58 -36.05 4.30
N PRO A 409 -23.18 -37.14 3.80
CA PRO A 409 -22.89 -37.62 2.47
C PRO A 409 -23.11 -36.47 1.45
N ASP A 410 -22.14 -36.28 0.57
CA ASP A 410 -22.18 -35.30 -0.55
C ASP A 410 -22.35 -33.81 -0.16
N ALA A 411 -22.09 -33.46 1.09
CA ALA A 411 -22.18 -32.07 1.54
C ALA A 411 -21.02 -31.25 0.99
N LYS A 412 -21.22 -30.61 -0.14
CA LYS A 412 -20.29 -29.61 -0.68
C LYS A 412 -20.29 -28.39 0.23
N ALA A 413 -19.12 -27.80 0.40
CA ALA A 413 -18.99 -26.54 1.10
C ALA A 413 -18.98 -25.35 0.12
N ASP A 414 -19.45 -24.19 0.58
CA ASP A 414 -19.37 -22.94 -0.15
C ASP A 414 -17.93 -22.43 -0.12
N ALA A 415 -17.27 -22.40 -1.28
CA ALA A 415 -15.87 -22.01 -1.39
C ALA A 415 -15.63 -20.58 -0.88
N GLU A 416 -16.53 -19.63 -1.15
CA GLU A 416 -16.42 -18.25 -0.69
C GLU A 416 -16.49 -18.16 0.85
N ALA A 417 -17.38 -18.93 1.47
CA ALA A 417 -17.49 -18.98 2.92
C ALA A 417 -16.23 -19.58 3.57
N VAL A 418 -15.64 -20.62 2.95
CA VAL A 418 -14.39 -21.22 3.44
C VAL A 418 -13.20 -20.27 3.24
N GLU A 419 -13.13 -19.58 2.11
CA GLU A 419 -12.10 -18.55 1.89
C GLU A 419 -12.21 -17.40 2.90
N ALA A 420 -13.43 -16.94 3.20
CA ALA A 420 -13.67 -15.93 4.23
C ALA A 420 -13.22 -16.41 5.62
N LEU A 421 -13.48 -17.67 5.98
CA LEU A 421 -12.99 -18.28 7.22
C LEU A 421 -11.46 -18.32 7.27
N LEU A 422 -10.82 -18.81 6.20
CA LEU A 422 -9.36 -18.86 6.12
C LEU A 422 -8.73 -17.47 6.13
N GLY A 423 -9.35 -16.50 5.47
CA GLY A 423 -8.94 -15.10 5.51
C GLY A 423 -9.02 -14.50 6.92
N GLU A 424 -10.10 -14.78 7.66
CA GLU A 424 -10.24 -14.37 9.05
C GLU A 424 -9.15 -14.99 9.94
N VAL A 425 -8.92 -16.30 9.81
CA VAL A 425 -7.88 -17.00 10.58
C VAL A 425 -6.48 -16.45 10.27
N ALA A 426 -6.16 -16.24 8.98
CA ALA A 426 -4.87 -15.69 8.55
C ALA A 426 -4.66 -14.22 9.01
N GLY A 427 -5.74 -13.46 9.10
CA GLY A 427 -5.75 -12.06 9.51
C GLY A 427 -5.88 -11.83 11.01
N LEU A 428 -6.21 -12.86 11.80
CA LEU A 428 -6.43 -12.73 13.24
C LEU A 428 -5.15 -12.30 13.95
N LYS A 429 -5.22 -11.18 14.69
CA LYS A 429 -4.09 -10.61 15.44
C LYS A 429 -4.40 -10.53 16.92
N VAL A 430 -3.37 -10.71 17.75
CA VAL A 430 -3.48 -10.40 19.17
C VAL A 430 -3.34 -8.89 19.41
N LEU A 431 -4.06 -8.38 20.39
CA LEU A 431 -3.93 -7.02 20.88
C LEU A 431 -2.60 -6.82 21.59
N TYR A 432 -2.22 -7.83 22.39
CA TYR A 432 -0.92 -7.92 23.08
C TYR A 432 -0.62 -9.38 23.45
N PHE A 433 0.65 -9.68 23.66
CA PHE A 433 1.13 -10.96 24.16
C PHE A 433 0.99 -11.01 25.69
N ALA A 434 0.64 -12.17 26.23
CA ALA A 434 0.52 -12.41 27.68
C ALA A 434 1.90 -12.64 28.31
N GLU A 435 2.75 -11.63 28.27
CA GLU A 435 4.13 -11.60 28.77
C GLU A 435 4.33 -10.42 29.72
N GLY A 436 5.42 -10.41 30.49
CA GLY A 436 5.72 -9.33 31.42
C GLY A 436 4.60 -9.13 32.45
N GLU A 437 4.01 -7.96 32.50
CA GLU A 437 2.91 -7.62 33.42
C GLU A 437 1.65 -8.48 33.18
N ASN A 438 1.46 -8.93 31.94
CA ASN A 438 0.33 -9.77 31.53
C ASN A 438 0.60 -11.28 31.65
N GLN A 439 1.76 -11.72 32.10
CA GLN A 439 2.16 -13.13 32.19
C GLN A 439 1.15 -14.00 32.95
N ARG A 440 0.47 -13.43 33.95
CA ARG A 440 -0.59 -14.11 34.71
C ARG A 440 -1.74 -14.64 33.83
N LEU A 441 -1.98 -14.00 32.68
CA LEU A 441 -2.99 -14.47 31.74
C LEU A 441 -2.56 -15.76 31.04
N ALA A 442 -1.28 -15.90 30.71
CA ALA A 442 -0.72 -17.13 30.16
C ALA A 442 -0.74 -18.27 31.19
N GLU A 443 -0.38 -18.00 32.45
CA GLU A 443 -0.40 -18.96 33.55
C GLU A 443 -1.83 -19.49 33.86
N LYS A 444 -2.83 -18.64 33.68
CA LYS A 444 -4.25 -18.98 33.93
C LYS A 444 -5.00 -19.37 32.66
N PHE A 445 -4.31 -19.54 31.55
CA PHE A 445 -4.93 -19.93 30.28
C PHE A 445 -5.61 -21.29 30.41
N ALA A 446 -6.90 -21.33 30.14
CA ALA A 446 -7.68 -22.56 30.09
C ALA A 446 -8.29 -22.72 28.70
N ALA A 447 -7.76 -23.68 27.94
CA ALA A 447 -8.24 -23.98 26.60
C ALA A 447 -9.65 -24.59 26.64
N ASP A 448 -10.55 -24.08 25.82
CA ASP A 448 -11.91 -24.59 25.61
C ASP A 448 -12.31 -24.67 24.13
N GLY A 449 -11.41 -24.32 23.22
CA GLY A 449 -11.58 -24.45 21.76
C GLY A 449 -10.26 -24.55 21.03
N SER A 450 -10.32 -24.82 19.73
CA SER A 450 -9.11 -24.88 18.88
C SER A 450 -9.44 -24.72 17.40
N ILE A 451 -8.51 -24.10 16.67
CA ILE A 451 -8.48 -24.08 15.22
C ILE A 451 -7.18 -24.72 14.76
N ARG A 452 -7.28 -25.70 13.86
CA ARG A 452 -6.11 -26.38 13.29
C ARG A 452 -6.25 -26.48 11.78
N ILE A 453 -5.21 -26.14 11.07
CA ILE A 453 -5.19 -26.09 9.60
C ILE A 453 -4.00 -26.91 9.12
N GLN A 454 -4.25 -27.84 8.24
CA GLN A 454 -3.24 -28.59 7.53
C GLN A 454 -3.01 -27.91 6.18
N LEU A 455 -1.76 -27.63 5.85
CA LEU A 455 -1.36 -27.11 4.54
C LEU A 455 -0.99 -28.28 3.61
N GLU A 456 -1.17 -28.10 2.30
CA GLU A 456 -0.97 -29.15 1.27
C GLU A 456 0.43 -29.81 1.33
N ASN A 457 1.47 -29.04 1.63
CA ASN A 457 2.85 -29.51 1.59
C ASN A 457 3.48 -29.69 2.99
N GLU A 458 2.67 -29.62 4.06
CA GLU A 458 3.17 -29.74 5.43
C GLU A 458 2.51 -30.92 6.14
N PRO A 459 3.28 -31.83 6.75
CA PRO A 459 2.71 -32.94 7.52
C PRO A 459 2.11 -32.50 8.86
N SER A 460 2.57 -31.36 9.42
CA SER A 460 2.10 -30.82 10.69
C SER A 460 0.97 -29.81 10.52
N MET A 461 0.01 -29.84 11.44
CA MET A 461 -1.05 -28.83 11.47
C MET A 461 -0.55 -27.54 12.11
N ARG A 462 -0.86 -26.41 11.50
CA ARG A 462 -0.73 -25.08 12.10
C ARG A 462 -2.04 -24.68 12.79
N GLY A 463 -1.96 -23.85 13.81
CA GLY A 463 -3.17 -23.42 14.46
C GLY A 463 -2.98 -22.80 15.82
N PHE A 464 -4.09 -22.68 16.53
CA PHE A 464 -4.11 -22.11 17.87
C PHE A 464 -5.23 -22.72 18.71
N GLU A 465 -5.05 -22.67 20.03
CA GLU A 465 -6.11 -22.95 20.99
C GLU A 465 -6.82 -21.67 21.37
N ILE A 466 -8.11 -21.77 21.55
CA ILE A 466 -8.96 -20.73 22.12
C ILE A 466 -9.12 -21.04 23.61
N GLY A 467 -9.03 -20.03 24.43
CA GLY A 467 -9.18 -20.19 25.87
C GLY A 467 -9.62 -18.90 26.54
N LYS A 468 -9.67 -18.94 27.87
CA LYS A 468 -10.04 -17.84 28.73
C LYS A 468 -9.18 -17.77 29.98
N ALA A 469 -9.15 -16.62 30.62
CA ALA A 469 -8.73 -16.42 31.99
C ALA A 469 -9.78 -15.56 32.72
N PRO A 470 -9.78 -15.50 34.06
CA PRO A 470 -10.79 -14.74 34.81
C PRO A 470 -10.93 -13.29 34.38
N GLU A 471 -9.83 -12.67 33.93
CA GLU A 471 -9.75 -11.25 33.56
C GLU A 471 -9.74 -11.02 32.02
N ALA A 472 -9.75 -12.12 31.23
CA ALA A 472 -9.70 -12.05 29.78
C ALA A 472 -10.60 -13.12 29.12
N PRO A 473 -11.73 -12.73 28.55
CA PRO A 473 -12.71 -13.66 28.02
C PRO A 473 -12.23 -14.37 26.75
N LEU A 474 -11.31 -13.77 26.00
CA LEU A 474 -10.73 -14.37 24.80
C LEU A 474 -9.21 -14.29 24.84
N LEU A 475 -8.60 -15.44 25.03
CA LEU A 475 -7.17 -15.67 24.85
C LEU A 475 -6.97 -16.68 23.74
N VAL A 476 -5.84 -16.58 23.07
CA VAL A 476 -5.40 -17.54 22.03
C VAL A 476 -3.98 -17.99 22.35
N LYS A 477 -3.72 -19.28 22.18
CA LYS A 477 -2.39 -19.87 22.32
C LYS A 477 -1.93 -20.39 20.97
N ASN A 478 -0.84 -19.83 20.44
CA ASN A 478 -0.22 -20.35 19.22
C ASN A 478 0.39 -21.72 19.47
N LEU A 479 0.16 -22.69 18.57
CA LEU A 479 0.62 -24.07 18.74
C LEU A 479 2.06 -24.30 18.24
N GLN A 480 2.59 -23.42 17.38
CA GLN A 480 3.92 -23.54 16.80
C GLN A 480 4.98 -22.81 17.62
N GLU A 481 4.65 -21.65 18.16
CA GLU A 481 5.56 -20.73 18.85
C GLU A 481 5.33 -20.67 20.37
N ASP A 482 4.35 -21.43 20.88
CA ASP A 482 4.01 -21.63 22.31
C ASP A 482 3.82 -20.34 23.14
N TRP A 483 3.24 -19.29 22.52
CA TRP A 483 2.88 -18.07 23.23
C TRP A 483 1.37 -17.92 23.38
N VAL A 484 0.95 -17.16 24.39
CA VAL A 484 -0.44 -16.77 24.64
C VAL A 484 -0.61 -15.28 24.39
N GLY A 485 -1.73 -14.88 23.81
CA GLY A 485 -2.07 -13.49 23.61
C GLY A 485 -3.56 -13.24 23.74
N ARG A 486 -3.93 -11.98 23.98
CA ARG A 486 -5.34 -11.55 24.01
C ARG A 486 -5.78 -11.17 22.60
N ALA A 487 -6.84 -11.79 22.12
CA ALA A 487 -7.50 -11.42 20.87
C ALA A 487 -8.78 -10.61 21.12
N ASN A 488 -9.33 -10.01 20.07
CA ASN A 488 -10.58 -9.28 20.12
C ASN A 488 -11.71 -10.18 19.60
N GLU A 489 -12.79 -10.32 20.37
CA GLU A 489 -13.94 -11.14 19.97
C GLU A 489 -14.62 -10.63 18.68
N LYS A 490 -14.50 -9.34 18.38
CA LYS A 490 -15.07 -8.75 17.16
C LYS A 490 -14.40 -9.24 15.88
N ASP A 491 -13.20 -9.82 16.00
CA ASP A 491 -12.44 -10.31 14.86
C ASP A 491 -12.75 -11.79 14.53
N LEU A 492 -13.70 -12.41 15.28
CA LEU A 492 -14.12 -13.81 15.11
C LEU A 492 -15.50 -13.93 14.44
N ASN A 493 -15.75 -13.27 13.31
CA ASN A 493 -17.07 -13.27 12.67
C ASN A 493 -17.40 -14.61 12.01
N GLN A 494 -16.46 -15.17 11.25
CA GLN A 494 -16.62 -16.44 10.57
C GLN A 494 -16.52 -17.61 11.55
N LEU A 495 -15.50 -17.61 12.41
CA LEU A 495 -15.29 -18.66 13.41
C LEU A 495 -16.48 -18.87 14.38
N ARG A 496 -17.32 -17.86 14.58
CA ARG A 496 -18.52 -17.92 15.45
C ARG A 496 -19.74 -18.50 14.76
N GLN A 497 -19.67 -18.76 13.45
CA GLN A 497 -20.77 -19.33 12.68
C GLN A 497 -20.87 -20.84 12.92
N ASP A 498 -22.08 -21.35 12.82
CA ASP A 498 -22.32 -22.79 12.80
C ASP A 498 -21.77 -23.43 11.52
N TRP A 499 -21.51 -24.75 11.59
CA TRP A 499 -20.99 -25.53 10.48
C TRP A 499 -21.87 -25.44 9.20
N PHE A 500 -23.19 -25.27 9.35
CA PHE A 500 -24.10 -25.17 8.21
C PHE A 500 -23.93 -23.85 7.43
N ALA A 501 -23.30 -22.82 8.00
CA ALA A 501 -22.99 -21.60 7.29
C ALA A 501 -21.97 -21.82 6.14
N TYR A 502 -21.23 -22.90 6.22
CA TYR A 502 -20.23 -23.29 5.21
C TYR A 502 -20.73 -24.28 4.17
N LEU A 503 -22.01 -24.66 4.21
CA LEU A 503 -22.58 -25.50 3.18
C LEU A 503 -22.80 -24.72 1.88
N ASP A 504 -22.70 -25.43 0.74
CA ASP A 504 -23.14 -24.90 -0.55
C ASP A 504 -24.58 -24.41 -0.44
N LYS A 505 -24.81 -23.19 -0.85
CA LYS A 505 -26.12 -22.52 -0.77
C LYS A 505 -27.16 -23.07 -1.74
N THR A 506 -26.80 -23.97 -2.62
CA THR A 506 -27.74 -24.65 -3.50
C THR A 506 -28.57 -25.67 -2.69
N VAL A 507 -29.78 -25.28 -2.31
CA VAL A 507 -30.63 -26.06 -1.41
C VAL A 507 -31.62 -26.96 -2.13
N PHE A 508 -31.92 -26.61 -3.39
CA PHE A 508 -32.82 -27.41 -4.22
C PHE A 508 -32.32 -27.37 -5.65
N ALA A 509 -31.93 -28.54 -6.17
CA ALA A 509 -31.43 -28.68 -7.53
C ALA A 509 -32.24 -29.71 -8.29
N VAL A 510 -32.82 -29.26 -9.38
CA VAL A 510 -33.64 -30.10 -10.24
C VAL A 510 -33.08 -30.04 -11.66
N ASP A 511 -32.68 -31.18 -12.24
CA ASP A 511 -32.36 -31.21 -13.66
C ASP A 511 -33.64 -31.01 -14.47
N PRO A 512 -33.78 -29.93 -15.23
CA PRO A 512 -34.97 -29.71 -16.06
C PRO A 512 -35.25 -30.81 -17.09
N LYS A 513 -34.24 -31.64 -17.42
CA LYS A 513 -34.38 -32.76 -18.34
C LYS A 513 -35.06 -33.95 -17.67
N GLU A 514 -34.77 -34.17 -16.38
CA GLU A 514 -35.38 -35.27 -15.60
C GLU A 514 -36.74 -34.90 -15.01
N ALA A 515 -37.02 -33.61 -14.83
CA ALA A 515 -38.28 -33.13 -14.28
C ALA A 515 -39.44 -33.42 -15.26
N THR A 516 -40.43 -34.20 -14.79
CA THR A 516 -41.61 -34.58 -15.56
C THR A 516 -42.89 -33.88 -15.09
N ARG A 517 -42.98 -33.58 -13.78
CA ARG A 517 -44.16 -32.94 -13.18
C ARG A 517 -43.74 -32.02 -12.03
N ILE A 518 -44.44 -30.91 -11.91
CA ILE A 518 -44.29 -29.97 -10.79
C ILE A 518 -45.67 -29.69 -10.19
N THR A 519 -45.86 -29.98 -8.92
CA THR A 519 -47.09 -29.67 -8.19
C THR A 519 -46.82 -28.62 -7.14
N VAL A 520 -47.52 -27.49 -7.20
CA VAL A 520 -47.46 -26.40 -6.21
C VAL A 520 -48.79 -26.37 -5.46
N ARG A 521 -48.69 -26.37 -4.13
CA ARG A 521 -49.82 -26.20 -3.22
C ARG A 521 -49.59 -24.97 -2.34
N THR A 522 -50.58 -24.12 -2.29
CA THR A 522 -50.65 -22.96 -1.41
C THR A 522 -51.97 -22.99 -0.63
N PRO A 523 -52.17 -22.20 0.41
CA PRO A 523 -53.46 -22.13 1.12
C PRO A 523 -54.64 -21.79 0.21
N ALA A 524 -54.39 -20.97 -0.82
CA ALA A 524 -55.45 -20.47 -1.71
C ALA A 524 -55.63 -21.31 -2.99
N ARG A 525 -54.65 -22.10 -3.40
CA ARG A 525 -54.70 -22.83 -4.69
C ARG A 525 -53.74 -24.01 -4.74
N SER A 526 -54.06 -24.95 -5.68
CA SER A 526 -53.14 -26.01 -6.06
C SER A 526 -53.13 -26.09 -7.59
N PHE A 527 -51.94 -26.18 -8.17
CA PHE A 527 -51.79 -26.41 -9.61
C PHE A 527 -50.70 -27.45 -9.90
N THR A 528 -50.82 -28.10 -11.04
CA THR A 528 -49.85 -29.09 -11.49
C THR A 528 -49.44 -28.76 -12.92
N LEU A 529 -48.11 -28.71 -13.15
CA LEU A 529 -47.51 -28.60 -14.44
C LEU A 529 -46.95 -29.96 -14.86
N GLU A 530 -47.16 -30.37 -16.10
CA GLU A 530 -46.61 -31.59 -16.68
C GLU A 530 -45.84 -31.25 -17.94
N LYS A 531 -44.69 -31.91 -18.13
CA LYS A 531 -43.86 -31.70 -19.31
C LYS A 531 -44.30 -32.67 -20.41
N LYS A 532 -44.75 -32.15 -21.55
CA LYS A 532 -45.12 -32.91 -22.76
C LYS A 532 -44.40 -32.30 -23.95
N ASP A 533 -43.77 -33.12 -24.77
CA ASP A 533 -43.06 -32.71 -25.99
C ASP A 533 -42.04 -31.57 -25.76
N GLY A 534 -41.37 -31.60 -24.58
CA GLY A 534 -40.39 -30.60 -24.19
C GLY A 534 -40.95 -29.29 -23.60
N ALA A 535 -42.28 -29.10 -23.64
CA ALA A 535 -42.96 -27.92 -23.12
C ALA A 535 -43.74 -28.21 -21.83
N TRP A 536 -43.84 -27.20 -20.95
CA TRP A 536 -44.62 -27.32 -19.71
C TRP A 536 -46.07 -26.90 -19.91
N HIS A 537 -47.00 -27.78 -19.53
CA HIS A 537 -48.45 -27.59 -19.65
C HIS A 537 -49.12 -27.68 -18.27
N ALA A 538 -50.05 -26.77 -17.99
CA ALA A 538 -50.89 -26.89 -16.80
C ALA A 538 -51.97 -27.96 -17.06
N ILE A 539 -51.99 -29.04 -16.23
CA ILE A 539 -52.93 -30.14 -16.38
C ILE A 539 -54.05 -30.13 -15.34
N GLN A 540 -53.84 -29.51 -14.19
CA GLN A 540 -54.86 -29.41 -13.16
C GLN A 540 -54.67 -28.11 -12.36
N THR A 541 -55.72 -27.32 -12.24
CA THR A 541 -55.75 -26.13 -11.41
C THR A 541 -57.02 -26.20 -10.55
N ARG A 542 -56.81 -26.19 -9.24
CA ARG A 542 -57.91 -25.98 -8.28
C ARG A 542 -57.56 -24.70 -7.53
N SER A 543 -58.33 -23.63 -7.73
CA SER A 543 -58.22 -22.41 -6.97
C SER A 543 -59.46 -22.21 -6.11
N PHE A 544 -59.20 -21.80 -4.88
CA PHE A 544 -60.23 -21.32 -3.97
C PHE A 544 -59.95 -19.87 -3.70
N ALA A 545 -60.88 -18.96 -3.99
CA ALA A 545 -60.74 -17.60 -3.48
C ALA A 545 -61.05 -17.62 -1.97
N ILE A 546 -60.10 -17.19 -1.21
CA ILE A 546 -60.25 -17.10 0.26
C ILE A 546 -60.13 -15.60 0.63
N GLU A 547 -61.15 -15.09 1.30
CA GLU A 547 -61.12 -13.75 1.84
C GLU A 547 -61.02 -13.84 3.37
N LYS A 548 -60.20 -13.00 3.96
CA LYS A 548 -60.06 -12.97 5.41
C LYS A 548 -61.01 -11.92 5.96
N GLU A 549 -62.07 -12.37 6.55
CA GLU A 549 -63.02 -11.50 7.29
C GLU A 549 -62.97 -11.89 8.77
N ASP A 550 -62.80 -10.93 9.65
CA ASP A 550 -62.77 -11.08 11.13
C ASP A 550 -61.94 -12.24 11.67
N SER A 551 -60.66 -12.35 11.22
CA SER A 551 -59.72 -13.41 11.62
C SER A 551 -60.01 -14.84 11.15
N ALA A 552 -61.06 -15.07 10.39
CA ALA A 552 -61.40 -16.34 9.78
C ALA A 552 -61.27 -16.33 8.23
N TRP A 553 -60.89 -17.45 7.64
CA TRP A 553 -60.76 -17.59 6.21
C TRP A 553 -62.04 -18.19 5.60
N HIS A 554 -62.69 -17.48 4.67
CA HIS A 554 -63.91 -17.95 3.98
C HIS A 554 -63.64 -18.22 2.51
N ALA A 555 -64.10 -19.36 2.02
CA ALA A 555 -64.00 -19.76 0.60
C ALA A 555 -65.10 -19.04 -0.21
N ILE A 556 -64.70 -18.23 -1.23
CA ILE A 556 -65.68 -17.39 -1.95
C ILE A 556 -66.14 -17.98 -3.28
N ARG A 557 -65.37 -18.69 -4.03
CA ARG A 557 -65.71 -19.47 -5.27
C ARG A 557 -64.46 -20.00 -5.99
N PRO A 558 -64.53 -21.13 -6.73
CA PRO A 558 -63.45 -21.55 -7.59
C PRO A 558 -63.34 -20.64 -8.83
N THR A 559 -62.19 -20.06 -9.07
CA THR A 559 -61.87 -19.36 -10.31
C THR A 559 -60.84 -20.16 -11.11
N ASP A 560 -61.15 -20.45 -12.38
CA ASP A 560 -60.25 -21.15 -13.29
C ASP A 560 -59.17 -20.16 -13.78
N LEU A 561 -58.08 -20.04 -13.03
CA LEU A 561 -56.89 -19.32 -13.43
C LEU A 561 -55.96 -20.30 -14.16
N LYS A 562 -55.82 -20.16 -15.48
CA LYS A 562 -54.74 -20.84 -16.24
C LYS A 562 -53.45 -20.07 -16.00
N PRO A 563 -52.40 -20.73 -15.45
CA PRO A 563 -51.09 -20.07 -15.41
C PRO A 563 -50.68 -19.71 -16.83
N ALA A 564 -50.12 -18.52 -17.04
CA ALA A 564 -49.53 -18.13 -18.31
C ALA A 564 -48.38 -19.09 -18.64
N ALA A 565 -48.15 -19.38 -19.92
CA ALA A 565 -47.08 -20.29 -20.35
C ALA A 565 -45.71 -19.82 -19.81
N ASP A 566 -45.50 -18.51 -19.74
CA ASP A 566 -44.28 -17.91 -19.20
C ASP A 566 -44.08 -18.20 -17.71
N PHE A 567 -45.14 -18.29 -16.91
CA PHE A 567 -45.06 -18.62 -15.48
C PHE A 567 -44.41 -19.98 -15.22
N ALA A 568 -44.75 -21.00 -16.06
CA ALA A 568 -44.18 -22.33 -15.91
C ALA A 568 -42.66 -22.32 -16.19
N VAL A 569 -42.24 -21.54 -17.18
CA VAL A 569 -40.83 -21.40 -17.55
C VAL A 569 -40.06 -20.66 -16.43
N ASP A 570 -40.60 -19.57 -15.91
CA ASP A 570 -40.00 -18.81 -14.83
C ASP A 570 -39.90 -19.64 -13.55
N LEU A 571 -40.96 -20.36 -13.19
CA LEU A 571 -40.94 -21.25 -12.02
C LEU A 571 -39.87 -22.33 -12.13
N VAL A 572 -39.78 -23.00 -13.30
CA VAL A 572 -38.75 -24.03 -13.51
C VAL A 572 -37.36 -23.43 -13.41
N LYS A 573 -37.14 -22.23 -13.96
CA LYS A 573 -35.87 -21.52 -13.89
C LYS A 573 -35.49 -21.18 -12.46
N GLU A 574 -36.41 -20.69 -11.64
CA GLU A 574 -36.18 -20.36 -10.24
C GLU A 574 -35.89 -21.57 -9.37
N ILE A 575 -36.56 -22.69 -9.58
CA ILE A 575 -36.40 -23.91 -8.76
C ILE A 575 -35.28 -24.84 -9.22
N GLN A 576 -34.80 -24.74 -10.48
CA GLN A 576 -33.78 -25.68 -11.02
C GLN A 576 -32.45 -25.61 -10.28
N ASN A 577 -32.07 -24.42 -9.75
CA ASN A 577 -30.89 -24.20 -8.95
C ASN A 577 -31.20 -23.20 -7.82
N LEU A 578 -32.15 -23.57 -6.97
CA LEU A 578 -32.54 -22.68 -5.88
C LEU A 578 -31.40 -22.53 -4.87
N ARG A 579 -30.95 -21.29 -4.71
CA ARG A 579 -29.95 -20.93 -3.70
C ARG A 579 -30.60 -20.22 -2.52
N CYS A 580 -30.22 -20.61 -1.32
CA CYS A 580 -30.61 -19.88 -0.12
C CYS A 580 -29.69 -18.65 0.10
N SER A 581 -30.21 -17.64 0.77
CA SER A 581 -29.41 -16.52 1.24
C SER A 581 -28.59 -16.88 2.50
N ALA A 582 -29.17 -17.71 3.38
CA ALA A 582 -28.51 -18.20 4.59
C ALA A 582 -29.18 -19.47 5.10
N PHE A 583 -28.42 -20.33 5.74
CA PHE A 583 -28.96 -21.39 6.59
C PHE A 583 -29.28 -20.82 7.97
N ARG A 584 -30.41 -21.27 8.57
CA ARG A 584 -30.91 -20.79 9.85
C ARG A 584 -30.74 -21.78 10.99
N ALA A 585 -30.91 -23.05 10.71
CA ALA A 585 -30.82 -24.12 11.70
C ALA A 585 -30.62 -25.47 11.06
N ALA A 586 -30.04 -26.38 11.83
CA ALA A 586 -30.08 -27.82 11.56
C ALA A 586 -30.93 -28.49 12.63
N THR A 587 -32.19 -28.83 12.30
CA THR A 587 -33.15 -29.33 13.26
C THR A 587 -34.21 -30.20 12.59
N LYS A 588 -34.75 -31.16 13.34
CA LYS A 588 -35.95 -31.89 12.96
C LYS A 588 -37.23 -31.30 13.55
N ASN A 589 -37.10 -30.31 14.44
CA ASN A 589 -38.22 -29.55 14.97
C ASN A 589 -38.49 -28.31 14.11
N PHE A 590 -39.40 -28.43 13.17
CA PHE A 590 -39.73 -27.35 12.22
C PHE A 590 -40.84 -26.41 12.71
N LYS A 591 -41.40 -26.68 13.91
CA LYS A 591 -42.51 -25.90 14.47
C LYS A 591 -42.17 -24.40 14.65
N PRO A 592 -40.97 -24.02 15.15
CA PRO A 592 -40.62 -22.62 15.32
C PRO A 592 -40.48 -21.82 14.01
N TYR A 593 -40.44 -22.53 12.88
CA TYR A 593 -40.29 -21.95 11.55
C TYR A 593 -41.56 -22.08 10.69
N ASN A 594 -42.68 -22.55 11.24
CA ASN A 594 -43.96 -22.84 10.54
C ASN A 594 -43.80 -23.82 9.35
N LEU A 595 -42.73 -24.64 9.34
CA LEU A 595 -42.36 -25.54 8.27
C LEU A 595 -42.83 -27.01 8.47
N GLN A 596 -43.70 -27.28 9.44
CA GLN A 596 -44.24 -28.63 9.62
C GLN A 596 -45.03 -29.08 8.38
N THR A 597 -45.93 -28.24 7.90
CA THR A 597 -46.69 -28.44 6.65
C THR A 597 -46.31 -27.41 5.58
N GLY A 598 -45.73 -26.28 5.99
CA GLY A 598 -45.41 -25.10 5.17
C GLY A 598 -46.68 -24.37 4.68
N ASP A 599 -46.54 -23.10 4.34
CA ASP A 599 -47.57 -22.34 3.65
C ASP A 599 -47.63 -22.68 2.18
N ILE A 600 -46.45 -22.98 1.60
CA ILE A 600 -46.32 -23.40 0.21
C ILE A 600 -45.53 -24.71 0.17
N THR A 601 -46.02 -25.62 -0.66
CA THR A 601 -45.34 -26.89 -0.95
C THR A 601 -45.11 -26.99 -2.44
N VAL A 602 -43.86 -27.23 -2.84
CA VAL A 602 -43.48 -27.49 -4.24
C VAL A 602 -42.92 -28.90 -4.34
N THR A 603 -43.67 -29.80 -5.03
CA THR A 603 -43.22 -31.17 -5.27
C THR A 603 -42.83 -31.32 -6.72
N VAL A 604 -41.61 -31.74 -6.98
CA VAL A 604 -41.10 -32.06 -8.32
C VAL A 604 -40.96 -33.57 -8.47
N THR A 605 -41.61 -34.13 -9.48
CA THR A 605 -41.49 -35.54 -9.87
C THR A 605 -40.43 -35.65 -10.97
N LEU A 606 -39.41 -36.46 -10.73
CA LEU A 606 -38.32 -36.73 -11.65
C LEU A 606 -38.56 -38.06 -12.38
N ALA A 607 -38.08 -38.17 -13.60
CA ALA A 607 -38.09 -39.41 -14.35
C ALA A 607 -37.40 -40.55 -13.57
N PRO A 608 -37.87 -41.80 -13.72
CA PRO A 608 -37.24 -42.91 -13.05
C PRO A 608 -35.80 -43.08 -13.54
N PRO A 609 -34.86 -43.45 -12.66
CA PRO A 609 -33.42 -43.56 -13.00
C PRO A 609 -33.13 -44.72 -13.95
N GLN A 610 -34.03 -45.70 -14.02
CA GLN A 610 -33.99 -46.87 -14.92
C GLN A 610 -35.40 -47.24 -15.34
N GLU A 611 -35.56 -47.89 -16.51
CA GLU A 611 -36.84 -48.36 -17.01
C GLU A 611 -37.46 -49.38 -16.03
N GLY A 612 -38.68 -49.08 -15.54
CA GLY A 612 -39.38 -49.91 -14.54
C GLY A 612 -39.19 -49.49 -13.08
N ALA A 613 -38.33 -48.52 -12.78
CA ALA A 613 -38.22 -47.96 -11.44
C ALA A 613 -39.35 -46.94 -11.14
N ALA A 614 -39.68 -46.73 -9.87
CA ALA A 614 -40.63 -45.70 -9.48
C ALA A 614 -40.06 -44.29 -9.72
N PRO A 615 -40.88 -43.29 -10.11
CA PRO A 615 -40.47 -41.90 -10.17
C PRO A 615 -39.98 -41.40 -8.81
N ARG A 616 -38.97 -40.52 -8.82
CA ARG A 616 -38.46 -39.88 -7.58
C ARG A 616 -39.20 -38.57 -7.37
N GLU A 617 -39.52 -38.27 -6.13
CA GLU A 617 -40.13 -37.01 -5.77
C GLU A 617 -39.19 -36.21 -4.83
N GLN A 618 -39.13 -34.93 -5.08
CA GLN A 618 -38.46 -33.98 -4.19
C GLN A 618 -39.44 -32.88 -3.78
N THR A 619 -39.57 -32.63 -2.47
CA THR A 619 -40.55 -31.68 -1.95
C THR A 619 -39.85 -30.57 -1.18
N LEU A 620 -40.11 -29.33 -1.58
CA LEU A 620 -39.70 -28.09 -0.92
C LEU A 620 -40.89 -27.53 -0.15
N TYR A 621 -40.69 -27.24 1.14
CA TYR A 621 -41.66 -26.56 2.00
C TYR A 621 -41.15 -25.13 2.23
N LEU A 622 -42.05 -24.14 2.11
CA LEU A 622 -41.77 -22.74 2.34
C LEU A 622 -42.81 -22.14 3.30
N ALA A 623 -42.41 -21.27 4.18
CA ALA A 623 -43.27 -20.54 5.10
C ALA A 623 -42.64 -19.22 5.51
N HIS A 624 -43.42 -18.33 6.17
CA HIS A 624 -42.86 -17.21 6.90
C HIS A 624 -42.58 -17.64 8.35
N ASP A 625 -41.40 -17.32 8.84
CA ASP A 625 -41.06 -17.45 10.25
C ASP A 625 -41.75 -16.33 11.09
N ASP A 626 -41.62 -16.40 12.42
CA ASP A 626 -42.21 -15.43 13.35
C ASP A 626 -41.68 -13.99 13.16
N LYS A 627 -40.58 -13.82 12.39
CA LYS A 627 -39.97 -12.53 12.06
C LYS A 627 -40.36 -12.04 10.65
N GLY A 628 -41.23 -12.79 9.95
CA GLY A 628 -41.69 -12.45 8.61
C GLY A 628 -40.67 -12.74 7.52
N LYS A 629 -39.65 -13.57 7.78
CA LYS A 629 -38.69 -14.02 6.78
C LYS A 629 -39.18 -15.29 6.09
N VAL A 630 -38.98 -15.38 4.79
CA VAL A 630 -39.30 -16.60 4.05
C VAL A 630 -38.23 -17.65 4.31
N VAL A 631 -38.65 -18.72 4.93
CA VAL A 631 -37.80 -19.87 5.23
C VAL A 631 -38.30 -21.13 4.51
N GLY A 632 -37.37 -22.06 4.29
CA GLY A 632 -37.69 -23.32 3.60
C GLY A 632 -36.97 -24.52 4.20
N ARG A 633 -37.45 -25.69 3.85
CA ARG A 633 -36.80 -26.99 4.08
C ARG A 633 -37.10 -27.96 2.93
N ILE A 634 -36.26 -28.95 2.77
CA ILE A 634 -36.49 -30.06 1.86
C ILE A 634 -37.05 -31.25 2.66
N GLU A 635 -37.97 -32.02 2.06
CA GLU A 635 -38.50 -33.25 2.66
C GLU A 635 -37.38 -34.24 2.98
N GLY A 636 -37.45 -34.85 4.17
CA GLY A 636 -36.39 -35.75 4.67
C GLY A 636 -35.11 -35.04 5.17
N GLY A 637 -34.91 -33.78 4.82
CA GLY A 637 -33.79 -32.98 5.32
C GLY A 637 -34.01 -32.42 6.73
N ASP A 638 -32.95 -31.95 7.35
CA ASP A 638 -32.94 -31.31 8.69
C ASP A 638 -32.48 -29.85 8.66
N LEU A 639 -32.21 -29.30 7.47
CA LEU A 639 -31.78 -27.92 7.30
C LEU A 639 -32.96 -26.98 7.09
N VAL A 640 -32.96 -25.89 7.82
CA VAL A 640 -33.84 -24.72 7.60
C VAL A 640 -33.02 -23.62 6.98
N PHE A 641 -33.48 -23.05 5.86
CA PHE A 641 -32.77 -22.01 5.12
C PHE A 641 -33.69 -20.86 4.74
N GLU A 642 -33.12 -19.69 4.50
CA GLU A 642 -33.82 -18.47 4.08
C GLU A 642 -33.74 -18.34 2.56
N VAL A 643 -34.87 -18.07 1.91
CA VAL A 643 -34.96 -17.82 0.45
C VAL A 643 -35.53 -16.44 0.16
N SER A 644 -35.47 -16.02 -1.10
CA SER A 644 -35.98 -14.71 -1.48
C SER A 644 -37.49 -14.63 -1.37
N GLU A 645 -37.98 -13.47 -0.97
CA GLU A 645 -39.40 -13.12 -0.99
C GLU A 645 -40.00 -13.17 -2.39
N ASP A 646 -39.21 -12.96 -3.42
CA ASP A 646 -39.66 -12.96 -4.81
C ASP A 646 -40.10 -14.36 -5.27
N LEU A 647 -39.36 -15.40 -4.85
CA LEU A 647 -39.79 -16.79 -5.08
C LEU A 647 -41.13 -17.07 -4.40
N PHE A 648 -41.29 -16.64 -3.15
CA PHE A 648 -42.53 -16.86 -2.41
C PHE A 648 -43.71 -16.12 -3.06
N ARG A 649 -43.51 -14.90 -3.53
CA ARG A 649 -44.50 -14.10 -4.28
C ARG A 649 -44.83 -14.73 -5.63
N LEU A 650 -43.83 -15.24 -6.36
CA LEU A 650 -44.02 -15.95 -7.61
C LEU A 650 -44.95 -17.18 -7.41
N LEU A 651 -44.69 -17.97 -6.37
CA LEU A 651 -45.48 -19.16 -6.04
C LEU A 651 -46.91 -18.84 -5.59
N LEU A 652 -47.11 -17.69 -4.90
CA LEU A 652 -48.46 -17.22 -4.54
C LEU A 652 -49.23 -16.66 -5.75
N GLY A 653 -48.51 -16.39 -6.88
CA GLY A 653 -49.15 -15.84 -8.09
C GLY A 653 -49.65 -14.41 -7.92
N LYS A 654 -49.02 -13.62 -7.06
CA LYS A 654 -49.08 -12.18 -7.15
C LYS A 654 -48.19 -11.77 -8.31
N LEU A 655 -48.71 -11.88 -9.52
CA LEU A 655 -48.09 -11.21 -10.69
C LEU A 655 -48.05 -9.72 -10.37
N PRO A 656 -46.99 -9.02 -10.76
CA PRO A 656 -46.98 -7.56 -10.67
C PRO A 656 -48.22 -7.07 -11.41
N SER A 657 -49.06 -6.27 -10.74
CA SER A 657 -50.20 -5.62 -11.39
C SER A 657 -49.62 -4.85 -12.58
N THR A 658 -50.07 -5.20 -13.79
CA THR A 658 -49.84 -4.38 -14.97
C THR A 658 -50.18 -2.95 -14.60
N PRO A 659 -49.29 -1.94 -14.83
CA PRO A 659 -49.66 -0.55 -14.61
C PRO A 659 -50.94 -0.30 -15.41
N PRO A 660 -51.89 0.49 -14.85
CA PRO A 660 -53.11 0.81 -15.57
C PRO A 660 -52.73 1.42 -16.91
N PRO A 661 -53.45 1.09 -18.00
CA PRO A 661 -53.14 1.66 -19.31
C PRO A 661 -53.14 3.18 -19.15
N THR A 662 -52.03 3.80 -19.53
CA THR A 662 -51.92 5.26 -19.61
C THR A 662 -53.08 5.78 -20.44
N ALA A 663 -53.92 6.61 -19.83
CA ALA A 663 -54.97 7.31 -20.53
C ALA A 663 -54.37 8.02 -21.75
N PRO A 664 -55.03 7.97 -22.92
CA PRO A 664 -54.54 8.65 -24.10
C PRO A 664 -54.40 10.14 -23.76
N ALA A 665 -53.24 10.70 -24.09
CA ALA A 665 -52.96 12.12 -23.92
C ALA A 665 -54.10 12.90 -24.59
N GLU A 666 -54.81 13.75 -23.83
CA GLU A 666 -55.73 14.74 -24.37
C GLU A 666 -54.97 15.61 -25.37
N ALA A 667 -55.49 15.63 -26.61
CA ALA A 667 -55.01 16.49 -27.63
C ALA A 667 -55.20 17.96 -27.19
N GLU A 668 -54.14 18.72 -27.13
CA GLU A 668 -54.19 20.19 -26.99
C GLU A 668 -55.08 20.79 -28.07
N PRO A 669 -56.03 21.70 -27.75
CA PRO A 669 -56.80 22.42 -28.74
C PRO A 669 -55.88 23.41 -29.47
N ALA A 670 -55.91 23.30 -30.83
CA ALA A 670 -55.33 24.32 -31.70
C ALA A 670 -55.99 25.68 -31.40
N GLY A 671 -55.22 26.61 -30.86
CA GLY A 671 -55.62 27.97 -30.69
C GLY A 671 -55.30 28.80 -31.95
N ASP A 672 -56.24 29.62 -32.36
CA ASP A 672 -56.18 30.64 -33.42
C ASP A 672 -55.03 31.66 -33.19
#